data_2a55498c7017828e12a7072419cce270
#
_entry.id   2a55498c7017828e12a7072419cce270
#
_cell.length_a   1.000
_cell.length_b   1.000
_cell.length_c   1.000
_cell.angle_alpha   90.00
_cell.angle_beta   90.00
_cell.angle_gamma   90.00
#
_symmetry.space_group_name_H-M   'P 1'
#
loop_
_entity.id
_entity.type
_entity.pdbx_description
1 polymer ?
#
loop_
_entity_poly.entity_id
_entity_poly.type
_entity_poly.pdbx_seq_one_letter_code
_entity_poly.pdbx_strand_id
1 'polypeptide(L)'
;MRRPFALFFLTFLLAASQDDLPTPLPSPTPDTLTEPDGDPISDLLKNSSQAPSTELPSGVEIYGKTIRLDGSLNQGNQKASDTIVRYIGDIQLNTDTGLKAYADLAVTNFSKKTVQLSGNVSLYQDGLVYRGESSVFNLETKSFETKDLRLGFSPIMLKAKSIRQITSDGRKVFIAEDAGITTHDTEDPAFWLQSKRATIFPDDKIIFKDFNLRIGNRNLLWLPYLAQPFDANRGYLIAPGGQTNLGAFVKNRYGIMLGGESDLETGEKKGAWLLSQWHADLYSNKGLGMGVDFFDTRLESKDGYGWLKIYHIDDLNPEDERAGVDRTNIKPNRFRAEFVHRIPFLETPDSRYSFDANLTLLSDQYYLEDFDPSLFRINRAPDNFLGFTKRSPNSLTQLGTRLRLNDFYQSDTRLPEFTHDWIRQPFLDTPLLYESQTLLGIYQERLAKFQRDSLQSEADALLAGDPRFDQISRLLDDRGFTRFHTYHEFSLPIKAGHFNVVPRFGAGHTNYQAVQGPDDSIGRTHVSANIDVSTKFNKLLPNFKSDKWGIDGARHIIEPYSSLSWLSTNDLDSSFGRIDRLTPTSRPRQRQVGRFTAVDDLQDWSILRLGMRNRLVTRRDSGMHDWLTMDTYFDAFIEDPELDRDFSNLYNDIRWNPVPWLELDLETQFPVSTTDNFTEIASSMRLMPDDDFEFKVGYRHLNNHPVLRDSDRIVLETFTRLNDYWGIGTHHRLELVDSTLELQQYNIHYDFDSFVGSAGFFIRNNRSQDEHGIMFNFGIKEIPSLSLPIKIGAQ
;
A
#
# COMPACT_ATOMS: atom_id res chain seq x y z
N MET A 1 29.50 16.08 -32.98
CA MET A 1 30.49 15.00 -32.72
C MET A 1 29.78 13.95 -31.89
N ARG A 2 29.20 12.97 -32.55
CA ARG A 2 28.44 11.88 -31.90
C ARG A 2 29.41 10.72 -31.69
N ARG A 3 29.69 10.39 -30.43
CA ARG A 3 30.31 9.10 -30.05
C ARG A 3 29.30 8.29 -29.27
N PRO A 4 29.15 7.00 -29.48
CA PRO A 4 28.12 6.18 -28.88
C PRO A 4 28.51 5.83 -27.45
N PHE A 5 27.61 6.15 -26.54
CA PHE A 5 27.70 5.85 -25.07
C PHE A 5 27.54 4.34 -24.75
N ALA A 6 27.28 3.53 -25.75
CA ALA A 6 27.04 2.10 -25.59
C ALA A 6 28.27 1.27 -25.18
N LEU A 7 29.49 1.84 -25.23
CA LEU A 7 30.71 1.11 -24.92
C LEU A 7 31.14 1.21 -23.43
N PHE A 8 30.52 2.12 -22.69
CA PHE A 8 30.93 2.35 -21.29
C PHE A 8 30.36 1.31 -20.30
N PHE A 9 29.25 0.66 -20.67
CA PHE A 9 28.61 -0.34 -19.79
C PHE A 9 29.29 -1.72 -19.81
N LEU A 10 29.99 -2.05 -20.90
CA LEU A 10 30.66 -3.36 -21.01
C LEU A 10 32.04 -3.37 -20.33
N THR A 11 32.68 -2.21 -20.16
CA THR A 11 34.01 -2.11 -19.57
C THR A 11 34.00 -2.11 -18.02
N PHE A 12 32.89 -1.76 -17.39
CA PHE A 12 32.77 -1.82 -15.94
C PHE A 12 32.56 -3.24 -15.39
N LEU A 13 32.01 -4.12 -16.22
CA LEU A 13 31.81 -5.55 -15.88
C LEU A 13 33.08 -6.41 -15.95
N LEU A 14 34.15 -5.89 -16.60
CA LEU A 14 35.41 -6.60 -16.77
C LEU A 14 36.53 -6.18 -15.78
N ALA A 15 36.32 -5.09 -15.01
CA ALA A 15 37.32 -4.57 -14.08
C ALA A 15 37.15 -5.04 -12.64
N ALA A 16 36.10 -5.80 -12.33
CA ALA A 16 35.87 -6.38 -10.99
C ALA A 16 36.30 -7.84 -10.93
N SER A 17 37.46 -8.17 -11.46
CA SER A 17 38.09 -9.46 -11.27
C SER A 17 39.49 -9.24 -10.67
N GLN A 18 39.58 -9.44 -9.42
CA GLN A 18 40.63 -10.10 -8.64
C GLN A 18 40.74 -9.48 -7.26
N ASP A 19 40.62 -10.39 -6.29
CA ASP A 19 41.17 -10.42 -4.97
C ASP A 19 40.42 -9.76 -3.82
N ASP A 20 40.12 -10.65 -2.84
CA ASP A 20 39.82 -10.39 -1.43
C ASP A 20 38.42 -9.88 -1.07
N LEU A 21 37.42 -10.76 -1.26
CA LEU A 21 36.23 -10.75 -0.37
C LEU A 21 36.47 -11.77 0.76
N PRO A 22 36.34 -11.35 2.03
CA PRO A 22 36.37 -12.29 3.14
C PRO A 22 35.20 -13.28 3.01
N THR A 23 35.50 -14.56 3.18
CA THR A 23 34.51 -15.63 3.31
C THR A 23 33.47 -15.24 4.37
N PRO A 24 32.16 -15.37 4.09
CA PRO A 24 31.14 -15.13 5.11
C PRO A 24 31.34 -16.16 6.23
N LEU A 25 31.46 -15.68 7.45
CA LEU A 25 31.38 -16.47 8.66
C LEU A 25 30.04 -17.21 8.66
N PRO A 26 30.02 -18.51 9.02
CA PRO A 26 28.78 -19.24 9.13
C PRO A 26 27.90 -18.56 10.20
N SER A 27 26.64 -18.30 9.86
CA SER A 27 25.61 -17.88 10.79
C SER A 27 25.59 -18.80 12.00
N PRO A 28 25.56 -18.27 13.23
CA PRO A 28 25.43 -19.13 14.41
C PRO A 28 24.09 -19.86 14.29
N THR A 29 24.16 -21.17 14.17
CA THR A 29 23.04 -22.06 14.46
C THR A 29 22.53 -21.71 15.87
N PRO A 30 21.23 -21.59 16.09
CA PRO A 30 20.72 -21.45 17.44
C PRO A 30 21.15 -22.72 18.20
N ASP A 31 22.03 -22.52 19.15
CA ASP A 31 22.37 -23.54 20.13
C ASP A 31 21.08 -23.98 20.79
N THR A 32 20.66 -25.19 20.51
CA THR A 32 19.73 -25.93 21.35
C THR A 32 20.37 -25.99 22.72
N LEU A 33 19.96 -25.09 23.61
CA LEU A 33 20.23 -25.22 25.02
C LEU A 33 19.59 -26.54 25.45
N THR A 34 20.38 -27.60 25.49
CA THR A 34 20.05 -28.79 26.24
C THR A 34 19.97 -28.36 27.70
N GLU A 35 18.76 -28.40 28.24
CA GLU A 35 18.56 -28.31 29.69
C GLU A 35 19.51 -29.28 30.38
N PRO A 36 20.28 -28.83 31.38
CA PRO A 36 21.04 -29.77 32.20
C PRO A 36 20.06 -30.63 32.97
N ASP A 37 20.01 -31.89 32.67
CA ASP A 37 19.35 -32.90 33.51
C ASP A 37 19.86 -32.79 34.94
N GLY A 38 18.96 -32.53 35.87
CA GLY A 38 19.20 -32.64 37.31
C GLY A 38 19.36 -31.27 37.99
N ASP A 39 18.23 -30.71 38.42
CA ASP A 39 18.20 -29.59 39.34
C ASP A 39 18.65 -30.07 40.73
N PRO A 40 19.89 -29.67 41.19
CA PRO A 40 20.37 -30.06 42.54
C PRO A 40 19.54 -29.53 43.66
N ILE A 41 18.61 -28.61 43.40
CA ILE A 41 17.71 -28.00 44.40
C ILE A 41 16.51 -28.89 44.71
N SER A 42 16.06 -29.73 43.77
CA SER A 42 14.92 -30.63 44.00
C SER A 42 15.18 -31.69 45.06
N ASP A 43 16.44 -32.13 45.22
CA ASP A 43 16.78 -33.13 46.25
C ASP A 43 17.04 -32.53 47.66
N LEU A 44 17.30 -31.24 47.78
CA LEU A 44 17.35 -30.51 49.03
C LEU A 44 15.98 -30.14 49.58
N LEU A 45 14.96 -30.03 48.73
CA LEU A 45 13.59 -29.65 49.11
C LEU A 45 12.74 -30.87 49.60
N LYS A 46 13.18 -32.09 49.30
CA LYS A 46 12.46 -33.30 49.76
C LYS A 46 12.53 -33.57 51.29
N ASN A 47 13.37 -32.83 52.00
CA ASN A 47 13.51 -33.00 53.46
C ASN A 47 12.88 -31.89 54.31
N SER A 48 12.03 -31.02 53.73
CA SER A 48 11.24 -30.08 54.54
C SER A 48 10.00 -30.79 55.09
N SER A 49 9.90 -30.86 56.40
CA SER A 49 8.80 -31.41 57.18
C SER A 49 7.44 -31.02 56.64
N GLN A 50 6.57 -32.01 56.39
CA GLN A 50 5.18 -31.83 56.02
C GLN A 50 4.48 -30.87 56.99
N ALA A 51 4.04 -29.72 56.44
CA ALA A 51 3.15 -28.81 57.14
C ALA A 51 1.72 -29.40 57.22
N PRO A 52 0.95 -29.09 58.28
CA PRO A 52 -0.44 -29.55 58.40
C PRO A 52 -1.27 -29.02 57.22
N SER A 53 -2.09 -29.88 56.63
CA SER A 53 -2.89 -29.66 55.46
C SER A 53 -3.98 -28.60 55.64
N THR A 54 -3.64 -27.36 55.40
CA THR A 54 -4.56 -26.35 54.88
C THR A 54 -4.46 -26.44 53.39
N GLU A 55 -5.47 -27.02 52.75
CA GLU A 55 -5.44 -27.28 51.31
C GLU A 55 -5.43 -25.96 50.53
N LEU A 56 -4.33 -25.67 49.85
CA LEU A 56 -4.29 -24.68 48.77
C LEU A 56 -5.20 -25.16 47.64
N PRO A 57 -5.84 -24.26 46.86
CA PRO A 57 -6.58 -24.63 45.67
C PRO A 57 -5.71 -25.48 44.75
N SER A 58 -6.30 -26.46 44.07
CA SER A 58 -5.59 -27.33 43.16
C SER A 58 -4.81 -26.51 42.12
N GLY A 59 -3.53 -26.81 41.98
CA GLY A 59 -2.66 -26.16 40.98
C GLY A 59 -1.93 -24.89 41.49
N VAL A 60 -1.84 -24.66 42.81
CA VAL A 60 -0.97 -23.64 43.42
C VAL A 60 -0.07 -24.29 44.48
N GLU A 61 1.23 -24.10 44.34
CA GLU A 61 2.26 -24.58 45.24
C GLU A 61 3.07 -23.42 45.76
N ILE A 62 3.34 -23.41 47.10
CA ILE A 62 4.14 -22.37 47.77
C ILE A 62 5.24 -23.05 48.57
N TYR A 63 6.48 -22.67 48.31
CA TYR A 63 7.66 -23.14 49.04
C TYR A 63 8.34 -21.97 49.76
N GLY A 64 9.00 -22.24 50.87
CA GLY A 64 9.78 -21.26 51.63
C GLY A 64 10.64 -21.96 52.69
N LYS A 65 11.74 -21.32 53.10
CA LYS A 65 12.67 -21.87 54.11
C LYS A 65 12.03 -22.09 55.46
N THR A 66 11.11 -21.22 55.90
CA THR A 66 10.43 -21.30 57.19
C THR A 66 8.96 -21.03 57.01
N ILE A 67 8.13 -21.86 57.57
CA ILE A 67 6.66 -21.72 57.57
C ILE A 67 6.20 -21.42 58.98
N ARG A 68 5.45 -20.33 59.19
CA ARG A 68 4.81 -19.97 60.46
C ARG A 68 3.30 -19.90 60.28
N LEU A 69 2.60 -20.52 61.19
CA LEU A 69 1.14 -20.46 61.28
C LEU A 69 0.74 -19.44 62.35
N ASP A 70 0.06 -18.36 61.92
CA ASP A 70 -0.53 -17.38 62.81
C ASP A 70 -2.03 -17.65 62.92
N GLY A 71 -2.45 -18.36 63.96
CA GLY A 71 -3.85 -18.68 64.27
C GLY A 71 -3.93 -19.81 65.29
N SER A 72 -4.74 -19.72 66.31
CA SER A 72 -4.93 -20.78 67.30
C SER A 72 -5.64 -21.96 66.67
N LEU A 73 -4.98 -23.09 66.52
CA LEU A 73 -5.61 -24.38 66.30
C LEU A 73 -6.39 -24.76 67.60
N ASN A 74 -7.55 -24.16 67.85
CA ASN A 74 -8.46 -24.63 68.89
C ASN A 74 -9.28 -25.78 68.30
N GLN A 75 -9.07 -26.95 68.87
CA GLN A 75 -9.94 -28.09 68.72
C GLN A 75 -11.35 -27.73 69.26
N GLY A 76 -12.32 -27.62 68.39
CA GLY A 76 -13.72 -27.43 68.65
C GLY A 76 -14.39 -26.25 68.00
N ASN A 77 -15.15 -26.54 66.95
CA ASN A 77 -16.25 -25.74 66.38
C ASN A 77 -16.07 -24.21 66.24
N GLN A 78 -14.99 -23.73 65.71
CA GLN A 78 -14.90 -22.36 65.18
C GLN A 78 -14.54 -22.37 63.71
N LYS A 79 -15.28 -21.56 62.94
CA LYS A 79 -15.13 -21.37 61.49
C LYS A 79 -13.68 -21.12 61.17
N ALA A 80 -13.13 -21.85 60.23
CA ALA A 80 -11.77 -21.70 59.65
C ALA A 80 -11.53 -20.35 58.97
N SER A 81 -12.07 -19.25 59.47
CA SER A 81 -12.19 -17.99 58.78
C SER A 81 -10.94 -17.07 58.81
N ASP A 82 -9.95 -17.34 59.67
CA ASP A 82 -8.82 -16.40 59.86
C ASP A 82 -7.44 -17.08 59.90
N THR A 83 -7.28 -18.20 59.22
CA THR A 83 -5.99 -18.86 59.20
C THR A 83 -5.04 -18.10 58.27
N ILE A 84 -3.96 -17.55 58.82
CA ILE A 84 -2.90 -16.88 58.08
C ILE A 84 -1.64 -17.75 58.19
N VAL A 85 -1.08 -18.09 57.04
CA VAL A 85 0.19 -18.82 56.93
C VAL A 85 1.27 -17.89 56.36
N ARG A 86 2.41 -17.80 57.04
CA ARG A 86 3.56 -17.02 56.61
C ARG A 86 4.68 -17.95 56.21
N TYR A 87 5.18 -17.73 54.96
CA TYR A 87 6.36 -18.37 54.42
C TYR A 87 7.48 -17.33 54.43
N ILE A 88 8.64 -17.66 54.97
CA ILE A 88 9.74 -16.72 55.19
C ILE A 88 11.01 -17.27 54.53
N GLY A 89 11.66 -16.46 53.70
CA GLY A 89 12.94 -16.71 53.05
C GLY A 89 12.82 -17.60 51.80
N ASP A 90 13.38 -17.16 50.72
CA ASP A 90 13.44 -17.82 49.41
C ASP A 90 12.10 -18.43 48.98
N ILE A 91 11.10 -17.56 48.95
CA ILE A 91 9.76 -17.96 48.57
C ILE A 91 9.71 -18.27 47.09
N GLN A 92 9.11 -19.40 46.76
CA GLN A 92 8.73 -19.78 45.39
C GLN A 92 7.25 -20.16 45.38
N LEU A 93 6.44 -19.49 44.56
CA LEU A 93 5.05 -19.81 44.27
C LEU A 93 4.95 -20.25 42.83
N ASN A 94 4.40 -21.43 42.58
CA ASN A 94 4.16 -21.97 41.25
C ASN A 94 2.66 -22.18 41.06
N THR A 95 2.19 -21.96 39.83
CA THR A 95 0.78 -22.25 39.50
C THR A 95 0.71 -23.17 38.27
N ASP A 96 -0.40 -23.89 38.17
CA ASP A 96 -0.73 -24.70 36.98
C ASP A 96 -0.91 -23.87 35.68
N THR A 97 -1.09 -22.54 35.83
CA THR A 97 -1.13 -21.57 34.69
C THR A 97 0.24 -21.12 34.25
N GLY A 98 1.34 -21.68 34.77
CA GLY A 98 2.70 -21.35 34.41
C GLY A 98 3.29 -20.10 35.04
N LEU A 99 2.59 -19.47 35.99
CA LEU A 99 3.12 -18.38 36.82
C LEU A 99 4.12 -18.95 37.84
N LYS A 100 5.34 -18.39 37.85
CA LYS A 100 6.34 -18.62 38.88
C LYS A 100 6.62 -17.30 39.60
N ALA A 101 6.53 -17.26 40.89
CA ALA A 101 6.78 -16.05 41.68
C ALA A 101 7.86 -16.33 42.76
N TYR A 102 8.76 -15.36 42.93
CA TYR A 102 9.81 -15.38 43.94
C TYR A 102 9.67 -14.16 44.85
N ALA A 103 9.92 -14.31 46.15
CA ALA A 103 9.85 -13.22 47.13
C ALA A 103 10.65 -13.57 48.38
N ASP A 104 10.83 -12.58 49.25
CA ASP A 104 11.43 -12.83 50.58
C ASP A 104 10.41 -13.29 51.62
N LEU A 105 9.15 -12.90 51.46
CA LEU A 105 8.06 -13.21 52.37
C LEU A 105 6.76 -13.47 51.59
N ALA A 106 6.02 -14.54 51.94
CA ALA A 106 4.65 -14.75 51.47
C ALA A 106 3.70 -14.90 52.68
N VAL A 107 2.57 -14.20 52.58
CA VAL A 107 1.50 -14.28 53.61
C VAL A 107 0.22 -14.76 52.92
N THR A 108 -0.16 -15.99 53.18
CA THR A 108 -1.39 -16.58 52.65
C THR A 108 -2.54 -16.33 53.62
N ASN A 109 -3.60 -15.71 53.15
CA ASN A 109 -4.85 -15.52 53.84
C ASN A 109 -5.95 -16.37 53.21
N PHE A 110 -6.31 -17.46 53.85
CA PHE A 110 -7.27 -18.42 53.31
C PHE A 110 -8.71 -17.88 53.26
N SER A 111 -9.06 -17.00 54.23
CA SER A 111 -10.37 -16.37 54.24
C SER A 111 -10.58 -15.42 53.07
N LYS A 112 -9.54 -14.66 52.73
CA LYS A 112 -9.53 -13.73 51.60
C LYS A 112 -9.10 -14.40 50.27
N LYS A 113 -8.68 -15.67 50.37
CA LYS A 113 -8.13 -16.42 49.22
C LYS A 113 -7.02 -15.68 48.50
N THR A 114 -6.10 -15.06 49.22
CA THR A 114 -5.01 -14.25 48.69
C THR A 114 -3.67 -14.68 49.28
N VAL A 115 -2.61 -14.56 48.43
CA VAL A 115 -1.22 -14.66 48.84
C VAL A 115 -0.57 -13.31 48.63
N GLN A 116 -0.12 -12.66 49.70
CA GLN A 116 0.66 -11.43 49.60
C GLN A 116 2.16 -11.78 49.61
N LEU A 117 2.82 -11.43 48.55
CA LEU A 117 4.28 -11.54 48.38
C LEU A 117 4.94 -10.19 48.69
N SER A 118 6.07 -10.19 49.39
CA SER A 118 6.78 -8.96 49.76
C SER A 118 8.29 -9.18 49.77
N GLY A 119 9.06 -8.14 49.41
CA GLY A 119 10.51 -8.13 49.33
C GLY A 119 11.01 -8.80 48.04
N ASN A 120 11.70 -8.06 47.23
CA ASN A 120 12.34 -8.51 45.95
C ASN A 120 11.43 -9.40 45.10
N VAL A 121 10.15 -9.01 44.99
CA VAL A 121 9.16 -9.83 44.29
C VAL A 121 9.50 -9.87 42.80
N SER A 122 9.65 -11.08 42.27
CA SER A 122 9.85 -11.36 40.85
C SER A 122 8.81 -12.39 40.40
N LEU A 123 8.02 -12.05 39.38
CA LEU A 123 7.01 -12.93 38.79
C LEU A 123 7.41 -13.24 37.33
N TYR A 124 7.31 -14.50 36.98
CA TYR A 124 7.60 -15.00 35.62
C TYR A 124 6.34 -15.66 35.08
N GLN A 125 5.82 -15.18 33.97
CA GLN A 125 4.67 -15.78 33.32
C GLN A 125 4.72 -15.49 31.80
N ASP A 126 4.57 -16.52 30.97
CA ASP A 126 4.47 -16.40 29.50
C ASP A 126 5.64 -15.60 28.87
N GLY A 127 6.87 -15.79 29.39
CA GLY A 127 8.05 -15.06 28.92
C GLY A 127 8.18 -13.63 29.46
N LEU A 128 7.26 -13.17 30.29
CA LEU A 128 7.26 -11.85 30.92
C LEU A 128 7.90 -11.92 32.29
N VAL A 129 8.65 -10.86 32.65
CA VAL A 129 9.28 -10.72 33.96
C VAL A 129 8.74 -9.46 34.63
N TYR A 130 8.12 -9.64 35.77
CA TYR A 130 7.60 -8.55 36.61
C TYR A 130 8.46 -8.43 37.87
N ARG A 131 8.91 -7.24 38.19
CA ARG A 131 9.66 -6.96 39.41
C ARG A 131 9.01 -5.83 40.18
N GLY A 132 8.85 -6.02 41.52
CA GLY A 132 8.22 -5.02 42.38
C GLY A 132 8.53 -5.28 43.86
N GLU A 133 8.13 -4.36 44.75
CA GLU A 133 8.33 -4.50 46.17
C GLU A 133 7.30 -5.43 46.79
N SER A 134 6.06 -5.46 46.27
CA SER A 134 5.00 -6.33 46.77
C SER A 134 4.02 -6.72 45.66
N SER A 135 3.46 -7.94 45.80
CA SER A 135 2.41 -8.46 44.92
C SER A 135 1.35 -9.20 45.71
N VAL A 136 0.10 -9.07 45.28
CA VAL A 136 -1.02 -9.84 45.84
C VAL A 136 -1.52 -10.80 44.74
N PHE A 137 -1.43 -12.08 45.02
CA PHE A 137 -1.94 -13.14 44.15
C PHE A 137 -3.32 -13.62 44.69
N ASN A 138 -4.31 -13.65 43.82
CA ASN A 138 -5.64 -14.17 44.14
C ASN A 138 -5.71 -15.66 43.76
N LEU A 139 -5.98 -16.48 44.76
CA LEU A 139 -6.00 -17.93 44.60
C LEU A 139 -7.19 -18.47 43.77
N GLU A 140 -8.31 -17.73 43.73
CA GLU A 140 -9.50 -18.14 42.96
C GLU A 140 -9.37 -17.75 41.47
N THR A 141 -9.05 -16.46 41.24
CA THR A 141 -8.97 -15.94 39.87
C THR A 141 -7.62 -16.23 39.22
N LYS A 142 -6.64 -16.72 39.98
CA LYS A 142 -5.24 -16.94 39.56
C LYS A 142 -4.63 -15.69 38.93
N SER A 143 -5.05 -14.51 39.37
CA SER A 143 -4.56 -13.20 38.93
C SER A 143 -3.70 -12.55 40.00
N PHE A 144 -2.84 -11.62 39.59
CA PHE A 144 -2.00 -10.87 40.50
C PHE A 144 -2.15 -9.36 40.35
N GLU A 145 -1.92 -8.65 41.47
CA GLU A 145 -1.79 -7.18 41.50
C GLU A 145 -0.45 -6.85 42.18
N THR A 146 0.39 -6.07 41.52
CA THR A 146 1.73 -5.72 41.97
C THR A 146 1.87 -4.20 42.11
N LYS A 147 2.50 -3.72 43.18
CA LYS A 147 2.75 -2.32 43.47
C LYS A 147 4.19 -1.96 43.16
N ASP A 148 4.40 -0.69 42.73
CA ASP A 148 5.71 -0.13 42.34
C ASP A 148 6.49 -1.02 41.35
N LEU A 149 5.78 -1.40 40.30
CA LEU A 149 6.21 -2.43 39.37
C LEU A 149 7.06 -1.88 38.22
N ARG A 150 8.12 -2.63 37.92
CA ARG A 150 8.79 -2.56 36.62
C ARG A 150 8.52 -3.84 35.85
N LEU A 151 7.91 -3.71 34.71
CA LEU A 151 7.63 -4.81 33.78
C LEU A 151 8.48 -4.62 32.52
N GLY A 152 9.24 -5.62 32.17
CA GLY A 152 9.91 -5.73 30.88
C GLY A 152 9.25 -6.82 30.06
N PHE A 153 8.62 -6.50 28.96
CA PHE A 153 8.41 -7.44 27.87
C PHE A 153 8.99 -6.79 26.61
N SER A 154 10.00 -7.42 26.08
CA SER A 154 10.65 -6.85 24.91
C SER A 154 9.63 -6.59 23.81
N PRO A 155 9.57 -5.38 23.25
CA PRO A 155 10.55 -4.28 23.48
C PRO A 155 10.06 -3.17 24.44
N ILE A 156 8.98 -3.38 25.19
CA ILE A 156 8.33 -2.37 26.00
C ILE A 156 8.76 -2.50 27.47
N MET A 157 9.12 -1.37 28.06
CA MET A 157 9.34 -1.22 29.47
C MET A 157 8.22 -0.40 30.11
N LEU A 158 7.60 -0.96 31.11
CA LEU A 158 6.51 -0.36 31.86
C LEU A 158 6.94 -0.10 33.30
N LYS A 159 6.71 1.12 33.76
CA LYS A 159 6.77 1.50 35.18
C LYS A 159 5.38 1.94 35.60
N ALA A 160 4.84 1.36 36.68
CA ALA A 160 3.50 1.69 37.14
C ALA A 160 3.41 1.61 38.65
N LYS A 161 2.52 2.40 39.27
CA LYS A 161 2.23 2.34 40.66
C LYS A 161 1.58 1.01 41.04
N SER A 162 0.71 0.50 40.18
CA SER A 162 0.13 -0.83 40.29
C SER A 162 -0.22 -1.40 38.94
N ILE A 163 -0.14 -2.74 38.79
CA ILE A 163 -0.64 -3.47 37.65
C ILE A 163 -1.59 -4.57 38.12
N ARG A 164 -2.67 -4.71 37.34
CA ARG A 164 -3.64 -5.77 37.50
C ARG A 164 -3.85 -6.49 36.19
N GLN A 165 -3.70 -7.81 36.20
CA GLN A 165 -4.07 -8.65 35.09
C GLN A 165 -5.54 -9.04 35.22
N ILE A 166 -6.28 -8.93 34.12
CA ILE A 166 -7.65 -9.39 33.97
C ILE A 166 -7.79 -10.23 32.71
N THR A 167 -8.87 -10.99 32.61
CA THR A 167 -9.24 -11.68 31.39
C THR A 167 -10.48 -11.00 30.80
N SER A 168 -10.37 -10.45 29.62
CA SER A 168 -11.47 -9.84 28.87
C SER A 168 -11.62 -10.55 27.53
N ASP A 169 -12.78 -11.11 27.26
CA ASP A 169 -13.10 -11.87 26.03
C ASP A 169 -12.08 -12.98 25.72
N GLY A 170 -11.64 -13.69 26.77
CA GLY A 170 -10.65 -14.77 26.66
C GLY A 170 -9.20 -14.30 26.43
N ARG A 171 -8.95 -12.97 26.36
CA ARG A 171 -7.62 -12.38 26.23
C ARG A 171 -7.11 -11.89 27.58
N LYS A 172 -5.82 -12.06 27.83
CA LYS A 172 -5.13 -11.46 28.98
C LYS A 172 -4.97 -9.97 28.71
N VAL A 173 -5.38 -9.13 29.63
CA VAL A 173 -5.30 -7.66 29.56
C VAL A 173 -4.65 -7.14 30.83
N PHE A 174 -3.73 -6.19 30.69
CA PHE A 174 -3.05 -5.58 31.81
C PHE A 174 -3.55 -4.14 32.01
N ILE A 175 -3.97 -3.83 33.24
CA ILE A 175 -4.39 -2.48 33.62
C ILE A 175 -3.33 -1.93 34.57
N ALA A 176 -2.66 -0.86 34.15
CA ALA A 176 -1.62 -0.18 34.91
C ALA A 176 -2.10 1.21 35.34
N GLU A 177 -1.95 1.54 36.61
CA GLU A 177 -2.28 2.85 37.17
C GLU A 177 -1.00 3.67 37.37
N ASP A 178 -1.09 4.98 37.12
CA ASP A 178 0.05 5.91 37.09
C ASP A 178 1.23 5.32 36.29
N ALA A 179 0.94 4.97 35.03
CA ALA A 179 1.83 4.22 34.17
C ALA A 179 2.75 5.12 33.34
N GLY A 180 3.99 4.70 33.23
CA GLY A 180 4.95 5.21 32.24
C GLY A 180 5.44 4.05 31.35
N ILE A 181 5.34 4.21 30.06
CA ILE A 181 5.79 3.23 29.05
C ILE A 181 6.92 3.85 28.25
N THR A 182 7.96 3.08 28.02
CA THR A 182 9.09 3.42 27.16
C THR A 182 9.60 2.18 26.45
N THR A 183 10.25 2.35 25.32
CA THR A 183 10.99 1.28 24.64
C THR A 183 12.50 1.42 24.83
N HIS A 184 12.93 2.44 25.58
CA HIS A 184 14.33 2.70 25.83
C HIS A 184 14.81 2.01 27.10
N ASP A 185 15.60 0.96 26.94
CA ASP A 185 16.12 0.09 28.03
C ASP A 185 17.31 0.75 28.74
N THR A 186 17.04 1.85 29.45
CA THR A 186 18.02 2.55 30.30
C THR A 186 17.40 2.96 31.61
N GLU A 187 18.24 3.29 32.60
CA GLU A 187 17.74 3.80 33.90
C GLU A 187 17.03 5.15 33.76
N ASP A 188 17.46 6.00 32.81
CA ASP A 188 16.88 7.31 32.51
C ASP A 188 16.48 7.36 31.03
N PRO A 189 15.30 6.83 30.67
CA PRO A 189 14.82 6.83 29.29
C PRO A 189 14.63 8.23 28.72
N ALA A 190 15.00 8.42 27.46
CA ALA A 190 14.88 9.69 26.76
C ALA A 190 13.42 10.16 26.64
N PHE A 191 12.46 9.21 26.64
CA PHE A 191 11.05 9.54 26.57
C PHE A 191 10.20 8.59 27.44
N TRP A 192 9.02 9.10 27.82
CA TRP A 192 7.98 8.36 28.49
C TRP A 192 6.61 8.65 27.89
N LEU A 193 5.85 7.60 27.64
CA LEU A 193 4.40 7.66 27.40
C LEU A 193 3.71 7.50 28.75
N GLN A 194 3.36 8.60 29.41
CA GLN A 194 2.80 8.61 30.76
C GLN A 194 1.28 8.68 30.71
N SER A 195 0.60 8.03 31.62
CA SER A 195 -0.86 8.13 31.76
C SER A 195 -1.31 7.79 33.16
N LYS A 196 -2.46 8.33 33.58
CA LYS A 196 -3.11 7.92 34.84
C LYS A 196 -3.52 6.47 34.83
N ARG A 197 -3.95 5.98 33.64
CA ARG A 197 -4.28 4.58 33.43
C ARG A 197 -3.87 4.16 32.02
N ALA A 198 -3.10 3.09 31.94
CA ALA A 198 -2.79 2.39 30.67
C ALA A 198 -3.44 0.99 30.70
N THR A 199 -4.21 0.66 29.68
CA THR A 199 -4.74 -0.67 29.45
C THR A 199 -4.01 -1.29 28.27
N ILE A 200 -3.28 -2.37 28.50
CA ILE A 200 -2.41 -3.01 27.51
C ILE A 200 -3.08 -4.30 27.06
N PHE A 201 -3.36 -4.38 25.79
CA PHE A 201 -3.77 -5.59 25.07
C PHE A 201 -2.53 -6.11 24.33
N PRO A 202 -1.89 -7.18 24.79
CA PRO A 202 -0.74 -7.74 24.13
C PRO A 202 -1.05 -8.02 22.63
N ASP A 203 -0.11 -7.68 21.76
CA ASP A 203 -0.19 -7.88 20.29
C ASP A 203 -1.32 -7.11 19.56
N ASP A 204 -2.03 -6.19 20.23
CA ASP A 204 -3.11 -5.41 19.62
C ASP A 204 -2.89 -3.90 19.79
N LYS A 205 -3.06 -3.40 21.04
CA LYS A 205 -3.06 -1.95 21.31
C LYS A 205 -2.79 -1.61 22.76
N ILE A 206 -2.50 -0.32 22.98
CA ILE A 206 -2.49 0.28 24.32
C ILE A 206 -3.53 1.38 24.37
N ILE A 207 -4.36 1.40 25.40
CA ILE A 207 -5.33 2.47 25.67
C ILE A 207 -4.82 3.29 26.83
N PHE A 208 -4.62 4.58 26.62
CA PHE A 208 -4.19 5.55 27.61
C PHE A 208 -5.37 6.45 28.01
N LYS A 209 -5.56 6.65 29.29
CA LYS A 209 -6.41 7.72 29.84
C LYS A 209 -5.52 8.76 30.50
N ASP A 210 -5.73 10.03 30.17
CA ASP A 210 -4.85 11.14 30.60
C ASP A 210 -3.40 10.94 30.11
N PHE A 211 -3.25 10.81 28.79
CA PHE A 211 -1.96 10.56 28.16
C PHE A 211 -1.08 11.80 28.14
N ASN A 212 0.20 11.64 28.43
CA ASN A 212 1.24 12.64 28.28
C ASN A 212 2.47 12.04 27.59
N LEU A 213 2.89 12.66 26.48
CA LEU A 213 4.20 12.40 25.91
C LEU A 213 5.24 13.28 26.61
N ARG A 214 6.16 12.68 27.31
CA ARG A 214 7.26 13.35 28.01
C ARG A 214 8.58 13.01 27.31
N ILE A 215 9.37 14.04 26.99
CA ILE A 215 10.75 13.90 26.48
C ILE A 215 11.68 14.60 27.45
N GLY A 216 12.61 13.87 28.06
CA GLY A 216 13.39 14.34 29.18
C GLY A 216 12.50 14.85 30.30
N ASN A 217 12.63 16.13 30.67
CA ASN A 217 11.83 16.75 31.74
C ASN A 217 10.64 17.59 31.24
N ARG A 218 10.28 17.55 29.96
CA ARG A 218 9.21 18.36 29.37
C ARG A 218 8.07 17.52 28.85
N ASN A 219 6.84 17.90 29.22
CA ASN A 219 5.63 17.35 28.59
C ASN A 219 5.41 18.08 27.26
N LEU A 220 5.37 17.33 26.17
CA LEU A 220 5.19 17.85 24.81
C LEU A 220 3.75 17.79 24.33
N LEU A 221 3.00 16.79 24.73
CA LEU A 221 1.64 16.55 24.26
C LEU A 221 0.80 15.97 25.39
N TRP A 222 -0.41 16.47 25.53
CA TRP A 222 -1.43 15.90 26.40
C TRP A 222 -2.69 15.57 25.62
N LEU A 223 -3.25 14.38 25.85
CA LEU A 223 -4.53 13.93 25.29
C LEU A 223 -5.38 13.30 26.40
N PRO A 224 -6.68 13.59 26.48
CA PRO A 224 -7.53 12.98 27.51
C PRO A 224 -7.71 11.48 27.33
N TYR A 225 -7.60 11.01 26.09
CA TYR A 225 -7.72 9.61 25.70
C TYR A 225 -6.88 9.35 24.46
N LEU A 226 -6.16 8.24 24.43
CA LEU A 226 -5.43 7.76 23.27
C LEU A 226 -5.54 6.24 23.21
N ALA A 227 -6.11 5.70 22.15
CA ALA A 227 -6.00 4.29 21.81
C ALA A 227 -4.96 4.14 20.70
N GLN A 228 -3.82 3.57 21.03
CA GLN A 228 -2.70 3.40 20.12
C GLN A 228 -2.53 1.93 19.77
N PRO A 229 -3.02 1.47 18.61
CA PRO A 229 -2.74 0.14 18.10
C PRO A 229 -1.26 0.00 17.72
N PHE A 230 -0.77 -1.23 17.63
CA PHE A 230 0.57 -1.50 17.15
C PHE A 230 0.67 -1.41 15.62
N ASP A 231 -0.45 -1.46 14.88
CA ASP A 231 -0.48 -1.22 13.43
C ASP A 231 -0.54 0.28 13.07
N ALA A 232 -0.06 0.66 11.89
CA ALA A 232 0.26 2.05 11.53
C ALA A 232 -0.93 2.99 11.25
N ASN A 233 -2.19 2.53 11.25
CA ASN A 233 -3.29 3.31 10.68
C ASN A 233 -4.18 4.05 11.67
N ARG A 234 -3.98 3.88 12.97
CA ARG A 234 -4.83 4.40 14.03
C ARG A 234 -3.99 5.18 15.05
N GLY A 235 -4.64 6.00 15.91
CA GLY A 235 -3.96 6.74 16.95
C GLY A 235 -3.60 8.17 16.57
N TYR A 236 -2.60 8.73 17.23
CA TYR A 236 -2.17 10.12 17.01
C TYR A 236 -0.92 10.17 16.14
N LEU A 237 -0.95 11.05 15.16
CA LEU A 237 0.15 11.32 14.25
C LEU A 237 0.41 12.81 14.14
N ILE A 238 1.67 13.22 14.23
CA ILE A 238 2.12 14.59 13.98
C ILE A 238 3.24 14.56 12.93
N ALA A 239 3.16 15.45 11.92
CA ALA A 239 4.09 15.52 10.83
C ALA A 239 4.55 16.97 10.57
N PRO A 240 5.67 17.40 11.15
CA PRO A 240 6.27 18.68 10.84
C PRO A 240 7.01 18.65 9.50
N GLY A 241 7.05 19.77 8.82
CA GLY A 241 7.77 19.92 7.56
C GLY A 241 7.78 21.34 7.04
N GLY A 242 8.36 21.52 5.88
CA GLY A 242 8.39 22.79 5.16
C GLY A 242 8.47 22.56 3.67
N GLN A 243 7.73 23.35 2.90
CA GLN A 243 7.67 23.25 1.45
C GLN A 243 7.36 24.62 0.86
N THR A 244 7.93 24.95 -0.30
CA THR A 244 7.76 26.29 -0.93
C THR A 244 6.31 26.74 -0.98
N ASN A 245 5.44 25.86 -1.47
CA ASN A 245 4.02 26.16 -1.63
C ASN A 245 3.26 26.28 -0.28
N LEU A 246 3.51 25.37 0.66
CA LEU A 246 2.79 25.29 1.92
C LEU A 246 3.41 26.16 3.02
N GLY A 247 4.68 26.56 2.84
CA GLY A 247 5.50 27.16 3.89
C GLY A 247 5.91 26.12 4.92
N ALA A 248 6.23 26.56 6.14
CA ALA A 248 6.40 25.66 7.28
C ALA A 248 5.05 25.10 7.68
N PHE A 249 4.98 23.81 7.97
CA PHE A 249 3.72 23.18 8.35
C PHE A 249 3.88 22.16 9.47
N VAL A 250 2.77 21.93 10.16
CA VAL A 250 2.60 20.82 11.09
C VAL A 250 1.25 20.17 10.78
N LYS A 251 1.27 18.96 10.25
CA LYS A 251 0.07 18.16 10.03
C LYS A 251 -0.21 17.30 11.25
N ASN A 252 -1.46 17.33 11.73
CA ASN A 252 -1.90 16.53 12.86
C ASN A 252 -3.06 15.64 12.46
N ARG A 253 -3.01 14.40 12.87
CA ARG A 253 -4.09 13.43 12.67
C ARG A 253 -4.34 12.65 13.96
N TYR A 254 -5.60 12.63 14.40
CA TYR A 254 -6.03 11.90 15.60
C TYR A 254 -7.13 10.91 15.25
N GLY A 255 -6.85 9.62 15.41
CA GLY A 255 -7.75 8.52 15.07
C GLY A 255 -8.50 7.98 16.30
N ILE A 256 -9.83 7.93 16.22
CA ILE A 256 -10.70 7.38 17.25
C ILE A 256 -11.71 6.43 16.62
N MET A 257 -11.88 5.25 17.22
CA MET A 257 -12.97 4.34 16.88
C MET A 257 -14.29 4.85 17.46
N LEU A 258 -15.32 4.90 16.63
CA LEU A 258 -16.68 5.30 16.97
C LEU A 258 -17.63 4.09 16.90
N GLY A 259 -18.77 4.22 17.59
CA GLY A 259 -19.75 3.12 17.74
C GLY A 259 -19.31 2.14 18.82
N GLY A 260 -20.11 1.08 19.00
CA GLY A 260 -19.89 0.09 20.04
C GLY A 260 -20.14 0.59 21.46
N GLU A 261 -19.89 -0.25 22.43
CA GLU A 261 -20.02 0.03 23.85
C GLU A 261 -18.65 0.14 24.50
N SER A 262 -18.46 1.13 25.37
CA SER A 262 -17.22 1.27 26.14
C SER A 262 -17.22 0.32 27.31
N ASP A 263 -16.27 -0.58 27.39
CA ASP A 263 -15.99 -1.37 28.55
C ASP A 263 -15.44 -0.46 29.67
N LEU A 264 -16.11 -0.41 30.82
CA LEU A 264 -15.75 0.49 31.90
C LEU A 264 -14.43 0.11 32.57
N GLU A 265 -14.08 -1.16 32.55
CA GLU A 265 -12.89 -1.68 33.21
C GLU A 265 -11.65 -1.50 32.33
N THR A 266 -11.70 -1.91 31.07
CA THR A 266 -10.58 -1.85 30.13
C THR A 266 -10.49 -0.51 29.39
N GLY A 267 -11.60 0.20 29.26
CA GLY A 267 -11.73 1.38 28.41
C GLY A 267 -11.78 1.05 26.92
N GLU A 268 -11.85 -0.24 26.55
CA GLU A 268 -11.99 -0.66 25.17
C GLU A 268 -13.39 -0.38 24.63
N LYS A 269 -13.48 0.02 23.37
CA LYS A 269 -14.76 0.14 22.67
C LYS A 269 -15.08 -1.17 21.95
N LYS A 270 -15.87 -2.05 22.58
CA LYS A 270 -16.30 -3.32 22.00
C LYS A 270 -17.33 -3.10 20.90
N GLY A 271 -17.13 -3.75 19.74
CA GLY A 271 -18.03 -3.60 18.60
C GLY A 271 -17.96 -2.23 17.91
N ALA A 272 -16.91 -1.45 18.14
CA ALA A 272 -16.66 -0.23 17.37
C ALA A 272 -16.38 -0.59 15.90
N TRP A 273 -16.99 0.19 14.99
CA TRP A 273 -16.99 -0.14 13.57
C TRP A 273 -16.61 1.01 12.65
N LEU A 274 -16.58 2.23 13.15
CA LEU A 274 -16.27 3.43 12.37
C LEU A 274 -14.97 4.04 12.91
N LEU A 275 -13.89 3.99 12.12
CA LEU A 275 -12.69 4.74 12.44
C LEU A 275 -12.87 6.18 11.98
N SER A 276 -12.78 7.15 12.89
CA SER A 276 -12.72 8.58 12.56
C SER A 276 -11.30 9.11 12.75
N GLN A 277 -10.77 9.81 11.75
CA GLN A 277 -9.47 10.47 11.82
C GLN A 277 -9.67 11.97 11.65
N TRP A 278 -9.34 12.72 12.68
CA TRP A 278 -9.49 14.18 12.72
C TRP A 278 -8.18 14.84 12.35
N HIS A 279 -8.25 15.79 11.44
CA HIS A 279 -7.11 16.56 10.94
C HIS A 279 -7.19 18.01 11.44
N ALA A 280 -6.04 18.54 11.86
CA ALA A 280 -5.86 19.95 12.17
C ALA A 280 -4.45 20.36 11.75
N ASP A 281 -4.32 20.81 10.52
CA ASP A 281 -3.06 21.08 9.85
C ASP A 281 -2.79 22.57 9.81
N LEU A 282 -1.60 22.98 10.26
CA LEU A 282 -1.17 24.36 10.24
C LEU A 282 -0.14 24.56 9.13
N TYR A 283 -0.40 25.52 8.26
CA TYR A 283 0.49 25.90 7.17
C TYR A 283 0.80 27.41 7.25
N SER A 284 2.08 27.78 7.26
CA SER A 284 2.45 29.20 7.36
C SER A 284 2.00 30.03 6.15
N ASN A 285 1.95 29.43 4.97
CA ASN A 285 1.55 30.12 3.73
C ASN A 285 0.08 29.93 3.39
N LYS A 286 -0.55 28.86 3.86
CA LYS A 286 -1.92 28.48 3.46
C LYS A 286 -2.94 28.58 4.59
N GLY A 287 -2.52 28.75 5.86
CA GLY A 287 -3.40 28.88 7.00
C GLY A 287 -3.73 27.58 7.72
N LEU A 288 -4.93 27.50 8.30
CA LEU A 288 -5.41 26.37 9.08
C LEU A 288 -6.30 25.48 8.23
N GLY A 289 -5.88 24.26 8.01
CA GLY A 289 -6.68 23.19 7.42
C GLY A 289 -7.31 22.29 8.48
N MET A 290 -8.57 21.96 8.31
CA MET A 290 -9.32 21.06 9.19
C MET A 290 -10.04 20.00 8.36
N GLY A 291 -10.11 18.79 8.91
CA GLY A 291 -10.78 17.70 8.21
C GLY A 291 -11.14 16.54 9.10
N VAL A 292 -11.94 15.66 8.54
CA VAL A 292 -12.26 14.37 9.16
C VAL A 292 -12.38 13.30 8.08
N ASP A 293 -11.76 12.16 8.34
CA ASP A 293 -11.91 10.95 7.53
C ASP A 293 -12.65 9.90 8.34
N PHE A 294 -13.66 9.29 7.74
CA PHE A 294 -14.40 8.16 8.31
C PHE A 294 -14.15 6.92 7.49
N PHE A 295 -13.80 5.82 8.14
CA PHE A 295 -13.58 4.51 7.51
C PHE A 295 -14.50 3.46 8.14
N ASP A 296 -15.29 2.78 7.33
CA ASP A 296 -16.15 1.69 7.77
C ASP A 296 -15.39 0.35 7.81
N THR A 297 -14.96 -0.04 9.01
CA THR A 297 -14.17 -1.25 9.20
C THR A 297 -14.99 -2.56 9.10
N ARG A 298 -16.34 -2.48 9.09
CA ARG A 298 -17.20 -3.68 8.91
C ARG A 298 -17.13 -4.26 7.51
N LEU A 299 -16.75 -3.44 6.54
CA LEU A 299 -16.69 -3.84 5.14
C LEU A 299 -15.45 -4.66 4.81
N GLU A 300 -14.35 -4.48 5.56
CA GLU A 300 -13.08 -5.19 5.33
C GLU A 300 -13.25 -6.72 5.38
N SER A 301 -14.04 -7.22 6.33
CA SER A 301 -14.31 -8.66 6.46
C SER A 301 -15.18 -9.25 5.34
N LYS A 302 -15.72 -8.41 4.44
CA LYS A 302 -16.67 -8.78 3.38
C LYS A 302 -16.15 -8.45 1.98
N ASP A 303 -14.85 -8.28 1.80
CA ASP A 303 -14.23 -7.78 0.55
C ASP A 303 -14.79 -6.41 0.10
N GLY A 304 -15.27 -5.63 1.06
CA GLY A 304 -15.75 -4.26 0.86
C GLY A 304 -14.78 -3.25 1.44
N TYR A 305 -14.99 -2.00 1.11
CA TYR A 305 -14.30 -0.87 1.71
C TYR A 305 -15.20 0.36 1.67
N GLY A 306 -14.95 1.28 2.59
CA GLY A 306 -15.71 2.52 2.59
C GLY A 306 -15.04 3.61 3.40
N TRP A 307 -14.99 4.81 2.81
CA TRP A 307 -14.57 6.01 3.50
C TRP A 307 -15.32 7.24 3.01
N LEU A 308 -15.47 8.17 3.93
CA LEU A 308 -15.86 9.55 3.67
C LEU A 308 -14.74 10.44 4.19
N LYS A 309 -14.14 11.25 3.34
CA LYS A 309 -13.13 12.23 3.71
C LYS A 309 -13.61 13.62 3.42
N ILE A 310 -13.53 14.50 4.38
CA ILE A 310 -13.87 15.90 4.24
C ILE A 310 -12.71 16.71 4.77
N TYR A 311 -12.21 17.62 3.95
CA TYR A 311 -11.15 18.53 4.34
C TYR A 311 -11.44 19.92 3.83
N HIS A 312 -11.20 20.91 4.66
CA HIS A 312 -11.41 22.31 4.39
C HIS A 312 -10.22 23.14 4.84
N ILE A 313 -9.87 24.15 4.07
CA ILE A 313 -8.86 25.11 4.41
C ILE A 313 -9.29 26.51 3.95
N ASP A 314 -9.09 27.50 4.82
CA ASP A 314 -9.19 28.91 4.46
C ASP A 314 -7.80 29.37 4.02
N ASP A 315 -7.56 29.26 2.70
CA ASP A 315 -6.24 29.48 2.08
C ASP A 315 -5.91 30.97 2.09
N LEU A 316 -4.82 31.32 2.77
CA LEU A 316 -4.35 32.70 2.87
C LEU A 316 -3.83 33.27 1.54
N ASN A 317 -3.35 32.40 0.65
CA ASN A 317 -2.75 32.73 -0.63
C ASN A 317 -3.24 31.79 -1.73
N PRO A 318 -4.57 31.85 -2.10
CA PRO A 318 -5.15 30.90 -3.05
C PRO A 318 -4.70 31.13 -4.49
N GLU A 319 -4.31 32.34 -4.85
CA GLU A 319 -3.94 32.77 -6.20
C GLU A 319 -2.41 32.83 -6.40
N ASP A 320 -1.61 32.25 -5.50
CA ASP A 320 -0.17 32.17 -5.68
C ASP A 320 0.20 31.58 -7.04
N GLU A 321 1.01 32.30 -7.81
CA GLU A 321 1.60 31.80 -9.04
C GLU A 321 2.39 30.53 -8.76
N ARG A 322 2.23 29.54 -9.61
CA ARG A 322 3.00 28.31 -9.53
C ARG A 322 3.52 27.88 -10.88
N ALA A 323 4.83 27.72 -10.97
CA ALA A 323 5.53 27.31 -12.20
C ALA A 323 5.21 28.20 -13.42
N GLY A 324 5.10 29.51 -13.21
CA GLY A 324 4.79 30.49 -14.27
C GLY A 324 3.34 30.45 -14.75
N VAL A 325 2.44 29.79 -14.01
CA VAL A 325 1.01 29.77 -14.28
C VAL A 325 0.31 30.72 -13.32
N ASP A 326 -0.25 31.80 -13.85
CA ASP A 326 -1.12 32.70 -13.09
C ASP A 326 -2.40 31.98 -12.71
N ARG A 327 -2.72 31.96 -11.43
CA ARG A 327 -3.94 31.39 -10.86
C ARG A 327 -4.89 32.49 -10.47
N THR A 328 -5.87 32.76 -11.31
CA THR A 328 -6.88 33.78 -11.08
C THR A 328 -8.21 33.14 -10.69
N ASN A 329 -9.00 33.90 -9.92
CA ASN A 329 -10.36 33.51 -9.49
C ASN A 329 -10.43 32.27 -8.59
N ILE A 330 -9.40 31.96 -7.83
CA ILE A 330 -9.41 30.93 -6.81
C ILE A 330 -9.92 31.53 -5.49
N LYS A 331 -10.99 30.95 -4.96
CA LYS A 331 -11.58 31.40 -3.68
C LYS A 331 -10.70 30.93 -2.51
N PRO A 332 -10.58 31.73 -1.42
CA PRO A 332 -9.87 31.33 -0.20
C PRO A 332 -10.43 30.05 0.44
N ASN A 333 -11.76 29.91 0.41
CA ASN A 333 -12.46 28.76 0.98
C ASN A 333 -12.29 27.54 0.06
N ARG A 334 -11.29 26.71 0.34
CA ARG A 334 -10.93 25.55 -0.46
C ARG A 334 -11.26 24.25 0.28
N PHE A 335 -11.79 23.29 -0.44
CA PHE A 335 -12.23 22.03 0.17
C PHE A 335 -12.13 20.84 -0.77
N ARG A 336 -12.10 19.65 -0.15
CA ARG A 336 -12.28 18.34 -0.76
C ARG A 336 -13.31 17.56 0.03
N ALA A 337 -14.26 16.96 -0.66
CA ALA A 337 -15.14 15.95 -0.11
C ALA A 337 -15.05 14.70 -0.99
N GLU A 338 -14.69 13.57 -0.40
CA GLU A 338 -14.51 12.31 -1.09
C GLU A 338 -15.34 11.23 -0.41
N PHE A 339 -16.20 10.58 -1.17
CA PHE A 339 -17.04 9.48 -0.73
C PHE A 339 -16.76 8.28 -1.63
N VAL A 340 -16.09 7.29 -1.07
CA VAL A 340 -15.74 6.05 -1.80
C VAL A 340 -16.23 4.87 -0.99
N HIS A 341 -17.11 4.06 -1.60
CA HIS A 341 -17.66 2.88 -0.95
C HIS A 341 -17.83 1.74 -1.93
N ARG A 342 -17.48 0.56 -1.50
CA ARG A 342 -17.92 -0.71 -2.08
C ARG A 342 -18.64 -1.50 -1.00
N ILE A 343 -19.95 -1.60 -1.13
CA ILE A 343 -20.81 -2.26 -0.16
C ILE A 343 -21.32 -3.57 -0.77
N PRO A 344 -20.73 -4.72 -0.41
CA PRO A 344 -21.31 -6.02 -0.74
C PRO A 344 -22.64 -6.18 0.02
N PHE A 345 -23.74 -6.39 -0.68
CA PHE A 345 -25.06 -6.49 -0.06
C PHE A 345 -25.73 -7.84 -0.26
N LEU A 346 -25.28 -8.62 -1.25
CA LEU A 346 -25.78 -9.96 -1.51
C LEU A 346 -24.63 -10.84 -2.04
N GLU A 347 -24.46 -11.99 -1.46
CA GLU A 347 -23.54 -13.02 -1.90
C GLU A 347 -24.32 -14.33 -2.09
N THR A 348 -24.17 -14.93 -3.26
CA THR A 348 -24.68 -16.24 -3.59
C THR A 348 -23.49 -17.15 -3.90
N PRO A 349 -23.65 -18.49 -3.96
CA PRO A 349 -22.52 -19.38 -4.32
C PRO A 349 -21.82 -19.01 -5.62
N ASP A 350 -22.56 -18.42 -6.58
CA ASP A 350 -22.06 -18.15 -7.94
C ASP A 350 -21.93 -16.65 -8.25
N SER A 351 -22.30 -15.74 -7.35
CA SER A 351 -22.29 -14.31 -7.66
C SER A 351 -22.18 -13.45 -6.42
N ARG A 352 -21.44 -12.36 -6.56
CA ARG A 352 -21.35 -11.28 -5.58
C ARG A 352 -21.97 -10.01 -6.15
N TYR A 353 -22.76 -9.34 -5.33
CA TYR A 353 -23.41 -8.09 -5.69
C TYR A 353 -22.92 -6.99 -4.78
N SER A 354 -22.46 -5.90 -5.35
CA SER A 354 -22.02 -4.72 -4.61
C SER A 354 -22.68 -3.44 -5.13
N PHE A 355 -22.83 -2.49 -4.24
CA PHE A 355 -23.01 -1.09 -4.59
C PHE A 355 -21.64 -0.41 -4.53
N ASP A 356 -21.27 0.23 -5.62
CA ASP A 356 -19.99 0.92 -5.77
C ASP A 356 -20.26 2.44 -5.92
N ALA A 357 -19.58 3.22 -5.10
CA ALA A 357 -19.59 4.68 -5.16
C ALA A 357 -18.16 5.20 -5.14
N ASN A 358 -17.86 6.13 -6.01
CA ASN A 358 -16.59 6.87 -6.04
C ASN A 358 -16.90 8.30 -6.43
N LEU A 359 -17.01 9.18 -5.45
CA LEU A 359 -17.37 10.57 -5.64
C LEU A 359 -16.32 11.48 -5.02
N THR A 360 -15.82 12.42 -5.79
CA THR A 360 -14.89 13.44 -5.31
C THR A 360 -15.34 14.81 -5.77
N LEU A 361 -15.65 15.67 -4.82
CA LEU A 361 -15.98 17.06 -5.03
C LEU A 361 -14.81 17.93 -4.54
N LEU A 362 -14.34 18.80 -5.41
CA LEU A 362 -13.25 19.73 -5.15
C LEU A 362 -13.73 21.18 -5.28
N SER A 363 -13.09 22.09 -4.57
CA SER A 363 -13.37 23.53 -4.67
C SER A 363 -12.91 24.14 -5.98
N ASP A 364 -11.77 23.67 -6.50
CA ASP A 364 -11.09 24.19 -7.68
C ASP A 364 -10.13 23.16 -8.31
N GLN A 365 -9.66 23.46 -9.51
CA GLN A 365 -8.81 22.57 -10.31
C GLN A 365 -7.38 22.37 -9.75
N TYR A 366 -6.93 23.27 -8.90
CA TYR A 366 -5.57 23.26 -8.34
C TYR A 366 -5.52 22.66 -6.93
N TYR A 367 -6.68 22.32 -6.33
CA TYR A 367 -6.73 21.80 -4.96
C TYR A 367 -5.82 20.56 -4.76
N LEU A 368 -5.93 19.57 -5.65
CA LEU A 368 -5.13 18.35 -5.54
C LEU A 368 -3.64 18.63 -5.75
N GLU A 369 -3.29 19.50 -6.67
CA GLU A 369 -1.89 19.88 -6.90
C GLU A 369 -1.25 20.52 -5.68
N ASP A 370 -2.00 21.36 -4.94
CA ASP A 370 -1.50 22.09 -3.79
C ASP A 370 -1.44 21.26 -2.51
N PHE A 371 -2.49 20.50 -2.22
CA PHE A 371 -2.64 19.83 -0.92
C PHE A 371 -2.45 18.32 -0.96
N ASP A 372 -2.61 17.68 -2.14
CA ASP A 372 -2.41 16.25 -2.34
C ASP A 372 -1.70 15.95 -3.68
N PRO A 373 -0.44 16.39 -3.83
CA PRO A 373 0.29 16.25 -5.09
C PRO A 373 0.55 14.79 -5.49
N SER A 374 0.51 13.86 -4.54
CA SER A 374 0.63 12.44 -4.83
C SER A 374 -0.61 11.92 -5.57
N LEU A 375 -1.79 12.27 -5.11
CA LEU A 375 -3.04 11.94 -5.77
C LEU A 375 -3.17 12.65 -7.13
N PHE A 376 -2.77 13.92 -7.20
CA PHE A 376 -2.76 14.69 -8.45
C PHE A 376 -1.95 14.02 -9.57
N ARG A 377 -0.83 13.40 -9.24
CA ARG A 377 -0.01 12.68 -10.24
C ARG A 377 -0.66 11.42 -10.77
N ILE A 378 -1.44 10.75 -9.92
CA ILE A 378 -2.10 9.48 -10.28
C ILE A 378 -3.44 9.76 -10.97
N ASN A 379 -4.21 10.71 -10.44
CA ASN A 379 -5.56 11.00 -10.90
C ASN A 379 -5.83 12.51 -10.81
N ARG A 380 -5.53 13.24 -11.88
CA ARG A 380 -5.70 14.71 -11.94
C ARG A 380 -7.17 15.13 -11.93
N ALA A 381 -8.03 14.34 -12.56
CA ALA A 381 -9.44 14.60 -12.69
C ALA A 381 -10.22 13.39 -12.13
N PRO A 382 -10.65 13.45 -10.87
CA PRO A 382 -11.38 12.36 -10.24
C PRO A 382 -12.64 11.99 -11.02
N ASP A 383 -12.80 10.69 -11.25
CA ASP A 383 -13.99 10.13 -11.87
C ASP A 383 -15.10 9.95 -10.82
N ASN A 384 -16.30 10.43 -11.14
CA ASN A 384 -17.43 10.40 -10.21
C ASN A 384 -18.44 9.36 -10.65
N PHE A 385 -18.39 8.20 -10.03
CA PHE A 385 -19.16 7.01 -10.38
C PHE A 385 -20.05 6.53 -9.23
N LEU A 386 -21.27 6.12 -9.59
CA LEU A 386 -22.22 5.40 -8.74
C LEU A 386 -22.79 4.22 -9.52
N GLY A 387 -22.86 3.04 -8.92
CA GLY A 387 -23.43 1.91 -9.63
C GLY A 387 -23.59 0.63 -8.82
N PHE A 388 -24.28 -0.30 -9.43
CA PHE A 388 -24.43 -1.67 -8.94
C PHE A 388 -23.61 -2.60 -9.81
N THR A 389 -22.85 -3.46 -9.16
CA THR A 389 -21.99 -4.43 -9.81
C THR A 389 -22.40 -5.84 -9.40
N LYS A 390 -22.64 -6.70 -10.37
CA LYS A 390 -22.73 -8.13 -10.19
C LYS A 390 -21.48 -8.78 -10.76
N ARG A 391 -20.73 -9.48 -9.94
CA ARG A 391 -19.55 -10.25 -10.33
C ARG A 391 -19.85 -11.74 -10.17
N SER A 392 -19.72 -12.47 -11.26
CA SER A 392 -19.81 -13.92 -11.28
C SER A 392 -18.47 -14.51 -11.77
N PRO A 393 -18.19 -15.80 -11.62
CA PRO A 393 -16.98 -16.43 -12.15
C PRO A 393 -16.76 -16.18 -13.65
N ASN A 394 -17.86 -16.08 -14.41
CA ASN A 394 -17.85 -16.02 -15.86
C ASN A 394 -18.45 -14.73 -16.43
N SER A 395 -18.89 -13.79 -15.61
CA SER A 395 -19.44 -12.52 -16.11
C SER A 395 -19.29 -11.38 -15.11
N LEU A 396 -19.21 -10.18 -15.67
CA LEU A 396 -19.29 -8.93 -14.94
C LEU A 396 -20.44 -8.11 -15.52
N THR A 397 -21.38 -7.73 -14.66
CA THR A 397 -22.50 -6.84 -15.04
C THR A 397 -22.47 -5.60 -14.18
N GLN A 398 -22.55 -4.44 -14.78
CA GLN A 398 -22.59 -3.17 -14.07
C GLN A 398 -23.71 -2.28 -14.62
N LEU A 399 -24.46 -1.70 -13.74
CA LEU A 399 -25.40 -0.61 -14.04
C LEU A 399 -24.98 0.59 -13.22
N GLY A 400 -24.53 1.63 -13.88
CA GLY A 400 -23.98 2.77 -13.19
C GLY A 400 -24.27 4.09 -13.85
N THR A 401 -23.77 5.13 -13.21
CA THR A 401 -23.81 6.49 -13.73
C THR A 401 -22.49 7.18 -13.40
N ARG A 402 -21.95 7.92 -14.38
CA ARG A 402 -20.80 8.79 -14.21
C ARG A 402 -21.26 10.23 -14.23
N LEU A 403 -21.00 10.94 -13.13
CA LEU A 403 -21.49 12.27 -12.87
C LEU A 403 -20.38 13.31 -13.06
N ARG A 404 -20.71 14.50 -13.50
CA ARG A 404 -19.80 15.65 -13.52
C ARG A 404 -20.04 16.50 -12.26
N LEU A 405 -19.26 16.27 -11.21
CA LEU A 405 -19.34 17.06 -9.98
C LEU A 405 -18.43 18.30 -10.02
N ASN A 406 -17.33 18.25 -10.81
CA ASN A 406 -16.32 19.30 -10.91
C ASN A 406 -16.40 19.88 -12.34
N ASP A 407 -16.90 21.11 -12.49
CA ASP A 407 -17.14 21.76 -13.79
C ASP A 407 -15.87 22.34 -14.44
N PHE A 408 -14.78 22.40 -13.69
CA PHE A 408 -13.47 22.86 -14.15
C PHE A 408 -12.63 21.76 -14.85
N TYR A 409 -13.14 20.53 -14.88
CA TYR A 409 -12.55 19.46 -15.70
C TYR A 409 -13.39 19.21 -16.95
N GLN A 410 -12.70 18.95 -18.07
CA GLN A 410 -13.36 18.31 -19.21
C GLN A 410 -13.66 16.87 -18.83
N SER A 411 -14.91 16.48 -18.90
CA SER A 411 -15.34 15.14 -18.51
C SER A 411 -16.53 14.66 -19.32
N ASP A 412 -16.56 13.37 -19.55
CA ASP A 412 -17.74 12.67 -20.05
C ASP A 412 -18.67 12.29 -18.90
N THR A 413 -19.95 12.42 -19.14
CA THR A 413 -21.00 11.88 -18.29
C THR A 413 -21.66 10.68 -18.96
N ARG A 414 -22.08 9.70 -18.14
CA ARG A 414 -22.77 8.49 -18.60
C ARG A 414 -24.00 8.29 -17.73
N LEU A 415 -25.20 8.52 -18.32
CA LEU A 415 -26.42 8.77 -17.55
C LEU A 415 -27.65 8.03 -18.12
N PRO A 416 -27.90 6.77 -17.79
CA PRO A 416 -27.05 5.76 -17.18
C PRO A 416 -26.18 5.01 -18.18
N GLU A 417 -25.31 4.13 -17.68
CA GLU A 417 -24.57 3.15 -18.48
C GLU A 417 -24.81 1.75 -17.92
N PHE A 418 -25.18 0.83 -18.78
CA PHE A 418 -25.23 -0.61 -18.52
C PHE A 418 -24.10 -1.29 -19.26
N THR A 419 -23.32 -2.11 -18.56
CA THR A 419 -22.26 -2.92 -19.15
C THR A 419 -22.45 -4.39 -18.76
N HIS A 420 -22.22 -5.29 -19.69
CA HIS A 420 -22.22 -6.71 -19.45
C HIS A 420 -21.09 -7.37 -20.23
N ASP A 421 -20.13 -7.92 -19.50
CA ASP A 421 -19.00 -8.66 -20.05
C ASP A 421 -19.17 -10.14 -19.71
N TRP A 422 -19.17 -10.96 -20.72
CA TRP A 422 -19.16 -12.41 -20.61
C TRP A 422 -17.73 -12.89 -20.88
N ILE A 423 -17.07 -13.39 -19.83
CA ILE A 423 -15.67 -13.84 -19.91
C ILE A 423 -15.61 -15.13 -20.72
N ARG A 424 -14.53 -15.30 -21.49
CA ARG A 424 -14.29 -16.48 -22.32
C ARG A 424 -14.48 -17.77 -21.57
N GLN A 425 -15.43 -18.60 -22.04
CA GLN A 425 -15.80 -19.87 -21.44
C GLN A 425 -16.33 -20.85 -22.49
N PRO A 426 -16.38 -22.15 -22.20
CA PRO A 426 -16.96 -23.13 -23.11
C PRO A 426 -18.39 -22.77 -23.51
N PHE A 427 -18.64 -22.81 -24.82
CA PHE A 427 -19.96 -22.60 -25.37
C PHE A 427 -20.72 -23.95 -25.38
N LEU A 428 -21.69 -24.08 -24.49
CA LEU A 428 -22.35 -25.35 -24.24
C LEU A 428 -21.30 -26.44 -23.91
N ASP A 429 -21.53 -27.67 -24.29
CA ASP A 429 -20.59 -28.79 -24.10
C ASP A 429 -19.66 -28.99 -25.32
N THR A 430 -19.30 -27.90 -26.00
CA THR A 430 -18.44 -27.91 -27.18
C THR A 430 -17.03 -27.45 -26.85
N PRO A 431 -16.02 -27.75 -27.69
CA PRO A 431 -14.67 -27.19 -27.56
C PRO A 431 -14.58 -25.71 -27.95
N LEU A 432 -15.67 -25.12 -28.47
CA LEU A 432 -15.72 -23.68 -28.74
C LEU A 432 -15.78 -22.86 -27.46
N LEU A 433 -15.02 -21.84 -27.39
CA LEU A 433 -15.07 -20.84 -26.32
C LEU A 433 -15.78 -19.59 -26.84
N TYR A 434 -16.62 -19.02 -26.02
CA TYR A 434 -17.39 -17.82 -26.31
C TYR A 434 -17.12 -16.71 -25.32
N GLU A 435 -17.00 -15.50 -25.81
CA GLU A 435 -16.95 -14.26 -25.00
C GLU A 435 -17.82 -13.18 -25.65
N SER A 436 -18.34 -12.26 -24.83
CA SER A 436 -19.07 -11.11 -25.38
C SER A 436 -18.95 -9.89 -24.48
N GLN A 437 -19.10 -8.72 -25.11
CA GLN A 437 -19.19 -7.44 -24.42
C GLN A 437 -20.45 -6.72 -24.91
N THR A 438 -21.20 -6.13 -23.99
CA THR A 438 -22.39 -5.33 -24.31
C THR A 438 -22.39 -4.06 -23.49
N LEU A 439 -22.56 -2.93 -24.14
CA LEU A 439 -22.61 -1.59 -23.54
C LEU A 439 -23.88 -0.89 -24.03
N LEU A 440 -24.60 -0.27 -23.13
CA LEU A 440 -25.75 0.57 -23.46
C LEU A 440 -25.72 1.79 -22.53
N GLY A 441 -25.71 2.98 -23.09
CA GLY A 441 -25.68 4.16 -22.24
C GLY A 441 -25.95 5.46 -22.98
N ILE A 442 -26.17 6.50 -22.21
CA ILE A 442 -26.25 7.88 -22.68
C ILE A 442 -24.96 8.58 -22.31
N TYR A 443 -24.25 9.03 -23.31
CA TYR A 443 -22.93 9.65 -23.21
C TYR A 443 -23.02 11.12 -23.58
N GLN A 444 -22.40 11.98 -22.75
CA GLN A 444 -22.31 13.41 -23.02
C GLN A 444 -20.90 13.89 -22.64
N GLU A 445 -20.28 14.68 -23.49
CA GLU A 445 -19.02 15.34 -23.20
C GLU A 445 -19.24 16.85 -23.09
N ARG A 446 -18.63 17.45 -22.05
CA ARG A 446 -18.64 18.89 -21.82
C ARG A 446 -17.25 19.41 -21.59
N LEU A 447 -16.94 20.54 -22.20
CA LEU A 447 -15.68 21.26 -21.97
C LEU A 447 -15.56 21.70 -20.52
N ALA A 448 -14.33 21.83 -20.04
CA ALA A 448 -14.05 22.51 -18.79
C ALA A 448 -14.57 23.96 -18.85
N LYS A 449 -15.10 24.44 -17.73
CA LYS A 449 -15.68 25.78 -17.66
C LYS A 449 -14.76 26.86 -18.21
N PHE A 450 -13.50 26.88 -17.79
CA PHE A 450 -12.53 27.89 -18.26
C PHE A 450 -12.26 27.83 -19.78
N GLN A 451 -12.28 26.63 -20.36
CA GLN A 451 -12.15 26.44 -21.81
C GLN A 451 -13.37 26.98 -22.54
N ARG A 452 -14.56 26.66 -22.04
CA ARG A 452 -15.83 27.17 -22.57
C ARG A 452 -15.86 28.69 -22.52
N ASP A 453 -15.52 29.29 -21.35
CA ASP A 453 -15.51 30.73 -21.16
C ASP A 453 -14.51 31.43 -22.09
N SER A 454 -13.33 30.83 -22.30
CA SER A 454 -12.33 31.33 -23.23
C SER A 454 -12.79 31.28 -24.68
N LEU A 455 -13.33 30.15 -25.14
CA LEU A 455 -13.85 30.00 -26.49
C LEU A 455 -15.06 30.90 -26.75
N GLN A 456 -15.94 31.07 -25.76
CA GLN A 456 -17.04 31.99 -25.85
C GLN A 456 -16.57 33.43 -26.01
N SER A 457 -15.59 33.84 -25.22
CA SER A 457 -15.01 35.20 -25.32
C SER A 457 -14.33 35.42 -26.69
N GLU A 458 -13.67 34.36 -27.24
CA GLU A 458 -13.11 34.42 -28.59
C GLU A 458 -14.20 34.54 -29.64
N ALA A 459 -15.28 33.75 -29.56
CA ALA A 459 -16.43 33.83 -30.47
C ALA A 459 -17.08 35.23 -30.46
N ASP A 460 -17.28 35.79 -29.25
CA ASP A 460 -17.87 37.11 -29.07
C ASP A 460 -17.01 38.26 -29.63
N ALA A 461 -15.71 38.05 -29.73
CA ALA A 461 -14.75 39.01 -30.29
C ALA A 461 -14.63 38.95 -31.83
N LEU A 462 -15.17 37.92 -32.48
CA LEU A 462 -15.09 37.75 -33.94
C LEU A 462 -16.14 38.65 -34.64
N LEU A 463 -15.74 39.12 -35.81
CA LEU A 463 -16.61 39.88 -36.70
C LEU A 463 -17.63 38.95 -37.36
N ALA A 464 -18.83 39.49 -37.62
CA ALA A 464 -19.86 38.74 -38.36
C ALA A 464 -19.36 38.22 -39.68
N GLY A 465 -19.41 36.90 -39.87
CA GLY A 465 -18.97 36.22 -41.11
C GLY A 465 -17.50 35.73 -41.05
N ASP A 466 -16.80 35.83 -39.94
CA ASP A 466 -15.48 35.17 -39.79
C ASP A 466 -15.63 33.64 -39.80
N PRO A 467 -14.90 32.93 -40.69
CA PRO A 467 -15.01 31.48 -40.78
C PRO A 467 -14.65 30.73 -39.48
N ARG A 468 -13.90 31.34 -38.58
CA ARG A 468 -13.53 30.77 -37.29
C ARG A 468 -14.75 30.71 -36.32
N PHE A 469 -15.73 31.57 -36.54
CA PHE A 469 -16.96 31.57 -35.70
C PHE A 469 -17.67 30.22 -35.75
N ASP A 470 -17.83 29.63 -36.93
CA ASP A 470 -18.48 28.33 -37.10
C ASP A 470 -17.67 27.20 -36.48
N GLN A 471 -16.33 27.28 -36.51
CA GLN A 471 -15.45 26.29 -35.88
C GLN A 471 -15.56 26.38 -34.36
N ILE A 472 -15.51 27.59 -33.79
CA ILE A 472 -15.61 27.79 -32.35
C ILE A 472 -17.00 27.40 -31.85
N SER A 473 -18.07 27.75 -32.58
CA SER A 473 -19.42 27.37 -32.23
C SER A 473 -19.61 25.87 -32.13
N ARG A 474 -19.01 25.12 -33.07
CA ARG A 474 -19.02 23.64 -33.03
C ARG A 474 -18.28 23.07 -31.82
N LEU A 475 -17.22 23.73 -31.33
CA LEU A 475 -16.49 23.33 -30.15
C LEU A 475 -17.29 23.66 -28.86
N LEU A 476 -18.08 24.72 -28.88
CA LEU A 476 -18.92 25.14 -27.77
C LEU A 476 -20.18 24.27 -27.62
N ASP A 477 -20.64 23.63 -28.70
CA ASP A 477 -21.79 22.75 -28.67
C ASP A 477 -21.50 21.54 -27.75
N ASP A 478 -22.39 21.36 -26.78
CA ASP A 478 -22.38 20.13 -25.98
C ASP A 478 -22.74 18.97 -26.89
N ARG A 479 -21.97 17.89 -26.81
CA ARG A 479 -22.19 16.67 -27.61
C ARG A 479 -22.73 15.56 -26.76
N GLY A 480 -23.65 14.79 -27.31
CA GLY A 480 -24.21 13.66 -26.60
C GLY A 480 -24.94 12.70 -27.53
N PHE A 481 -24.81 11.43 -27.21
CA PHE A 481 -25.51 10.35 -27.93
C PHE A 481 -25.88 9.21 -26.97
N THR A 482 -26.88 8.45 -27.38
CA THR A 482 -27.11 7.11 -26.84
C THR A 482 -26.31 6.14 -27.66
N ARG A 483 -25.50 5.32 -26.99
CA ARG A 483 -24.73 4.26 -27.65
C ARG A 483 -25.18 2.90 -27.17
N PHE A 484 -25.48 2.04 -28.15
CA PHE A 484 -25.58 0.60 -27.95
C PHE A 484 -24.42 -0.05 -28.66
N HIS A 485 -23.59 -0.79 -27.95
CA HIS A 485 -22.48 -1.55 -28.52
C HIS A 485 -22.59 -2.99 -28.07
N THR A 486 -22.42 -3.94 -28.99
CA THR A 486 -22.29 -5.33 -28.65
C THR A 486 -21.25 -6.01 -29.54
N TYR A 487 -20.44 -6.89 -28.94
CA TYR A 487 -19.43 -7.67 -29.63
C TYR A 487 -19.44 -9.09 -29.10
N HIS A 488 -19.35 -10.05 -30.01
CA HIS A 488 -19.36 -11.47 -29.72
C HIS A 488 -18.20 -12.15 -30.40
N GLU A 489 -17.43 -12.97 -29.68
CA GLU A 489 -16.29 -13.71 -30.25
C GLU A 489 -16.36 -15.18 -29.88
N PHE A 490 -16.14 -16.04 -30.88
CA PHE A 490 -15.92 -17.46 -30.74
C PHE A 490 -14.45 -17.77 -30.96
N SER A 491 -13.88 -18.66 -30.14
CA SER A 491 -12.51 -19.13 -30.27
C SER A 491 -12.46 -20.66 -30.13
N LEU A 492 -11.53 -21.28 -30.86
CA LEU A 492 -11.38 -22.73 -30.85
C LEU A 492 -9.89 -23.08 -30.59
N PRO A 493 -9.48 -23.38 -29.36
CA PRO A 493 -8.14 -23.86 -29.08
C PRO A 493 -7.93 -25.27 -29.69
N ILE A 494 -6.98 -25.36 -30.61
CA ILE A 494 -6.62 -26.59 -31.30
C ILE A 494 -5.15 -26.90 -31.01
N LYS A 495 -4.87 -28.18 -30.69
CA LYS A 495 -3.50 -28.69 -30.64
C LYS A 495 -3.20 -29.47 -31.92
N ALA A 496 -2.48 -28.86 -32.85
CA ALA A 496 -2.08 -29.44 -34.12
C ALA A 496 -0.62 -29.94 -34.03
N GLY A 497 -0.42 -31.18 -33.57
CA GLY A 497 0.89 -31.73 -33.27
C GLY A 497 1.63 -30.94 -32.16
N HIS A 498 2.70 -30.25 -32.51
CA HIS A 498 3.48 -29.41 -31.56
C HIS A 498 2.97 -27.96 -31.49
N PHE A 499 2.05 -27.58 -32.36
CA PHE A 499 1.53 -26.22 -32.43
C PHE A 499 0.23 -26.09 -31.66
N ASN A 500 0.11 -25.00 -30.90
CA ASN A 500 -1.15 -24.51 -30.38
C ASN A 500 -1.70 -23.49 -31.37
N VAL A 501 -2.89 -23.71 -31.87
CA VAL A 501 -3.56 -22.87 -32.86
C VAL A 501 -4.90 -22.44 -32.30
N VAL A 502 -5.15 -21.13 -32.23
CA VAL A 502 -6.38 -20.57 -31.69
C VAL A 502 -7.01 -19.62 -32.70
N PRO A 503 -7.80 -20.13 -33.64
CA PRO A 503 -8.63 -19.28 -34.48
C PRO A 503 -9.72 -18.62 -33.62
N ARG A 504 -10.03 -17.37 -33.94
CA ARG A 504 -11.08 -16.56 -33.33
C ARG A 504 -11.85 -15.84 -34.41
N PHE A 505 -13.14 -15.79 -34.25
CA PHE A 505 -14.04 -15.07 -35.14
C PHE A 505 -15.01 -14.26 -34.29
N GLY A 506 -15.09 -12.95 -34.56
CA GLY A 506 -15.94 -12.02 -33.84
C GLY A 506 -16.79 -11.18 -34.77
N ALA A 507 -17.96 -10.80 -34.29
CA ALA A 507 -18.83 -9.82 -34.94
C ALA A 507 -19.50 -8.95 -33.88
N GLY A 508 -19.68 -7.70 -34.22
CA GLY A 508 -20.32 -6.72 -33.35
C GLY A 508 -21.06 -5.63 -34.11
N HIS A 509 -21.80 -4.87 -33.34
CA HIS A 509 -22.54 -3.72 -33.87
C HIS A 509 -22.54 -2.60 -32.82
N THR A 510 -22.30 -1.40 -33.30
CA THR A 510 -22.42 -0.17 -32.49
C THR A 510 -23.43 0.75 -33.17
N ASN A 511 -24.44 1.15 -32.42
CA ASN A 511 -25.40 2.15 -32.88
C ASN A 511 -25.30 3.41 -32.02
N TYR A 512 -25.14 4.52 -32.68
CA TYR A 512 -25.16 5.85 -32.08
C TYR A 512 -26.44 6.56 -32.49
N GLN A 513 -27.18 7.07 -31.53
CA GLN A 513 -28.31 7.93 -31.76
C GLN A 513 -27.98 9.29 -31.14
N ALA A 514 -27.86 10.30 -31.97
CA ALA A 514 -27.59 11.66 -31.52
C ALA A 514 -28.71 12.15 -30.60
N VAL A 515 -28.31 12.72 -29.49
CA VAL A 515 -29.21 13.31 -28.46
C VAL A 515 -29.00 14.82 -28.40
N GLN A 516 -27.77 15.26 -28.56
CA GLN A 516 -27.38 16.66 -28.48
C GLN A 516 -26.15 16.92 -29.36
N GLY A 517 -26.08 18.11 -29.94
CA GLY A 517 -24.94 18.54 -30.76
C GLY A 517 -25.16 18.32 -32.26
N PRO A 518 -24.11 18.56 -33.08
CA PRO A 518 -24.22 18.53 -34.54
C PRO A 518 -24.07 17.12 -35.13
N ASP A 519 -23.85 16.09 -34.31
CA ASP A 519 -23.61 14.74 -34.80
C ASP A 519 -24.92 14.06 -35.31
N ASP A 520 -24.82 13.28 -36.38
CA ASP A 520 -25.91 12.46 -36.92
C ASP A 520 -25.96 11.07 -36.22
N SER A 521 -27.16 10.44 -36.31
CA SER A 521 -27.30 9.05 -35.88
C SER A 521 -26.63 8.09 -36.89
N ILE A 522 -25.78 7.19 -36.40
CA ILE A 522 -25.02 6.29 -37.25
C ILE A 522 -24.94 4.88 -36.66
N GLY A 523 -24.98 3.87 -37.52
CA GLY A 523 -24.73 2.48 -37.14
C GLY A 523 -23.43 1.95 -37.75
N ARG A 524 -22.66 1.23 -36.94
CA ARG A 524 -21.40 0.59 -37.36
C ARG A 524 -21.48 -0.91 -37.14
N THR A 525 -21.02 -1.67 -38.10
CA THR A 525 -20.86 -3.12 -37.94
C THR A 525 -19.36 -3.44 -38.02
N HIS A 526 -18.91 -4.31 -37.13
CA HIS A 526 -17.53 -4.75 -37.11
C HIS A 526 -17.45 -6.27 -37.14
N VAL A 527 -16.52 -6.77 -37.92
CA VAL A 527 -16.22 -8.18 -38.06
C VAL A 527 -14.73 -8.39 -37.87
N SER A 528 -14.35 -9.33 -37.06
CA SER A 528 -12.95 -9.66 -36.84
C SER A 528 -12.66 -11.13 -37.09
N ALA A 529 -11.48 -11.41 -37.58
CA ALA A 529 -10.94 -12.73 -37.74
C ALA A 529 -9.48 -12.75 -37.24
N ASN A 530 -9.20 -13.63 -36.31
CA ASN A 530 -7.87 -13.68 -35.69
C ASN A 530 -7.39 -15.13 -35.65
N ILE A 531 -6.09 -15.33 -35.70
CA ILE A 531 -5.48 -16.64 -35.50
C ILE A 531 -4.17 -16.49 -34.74
N ASP A 532 -4.08 -17.15 -33.60
CA ASP A 532 -2.85 -17.23 -32.82
C ASP A 532 -2.23 -18.60 -33.01
N VAL A 533 -0.94 -18.63 -33.32
CA VAL A 533 -0.16 -19.85 -33.46
C VAL A 533 1.06 -19.75 -32.55
N SER A 534 1.29 -20.76 -31.74
CA SER A 534 2.51 -20.86 -30.92
C SER A 534 3.01 -22.30 -30.82
N THR A 535 4.29 -22.44 -30.58
CA THR A 535 4.90 -23.72 -30.25
C THR A 535 5.95 -23.52 -29.17
N LYS A 536 6.18 -24.54 -28.35
CA LYS A 536 7.08 -24.46 -27.22
C LYS A 536 8.16 -25.52 -27.30
N PHE A 537 9.40 -25.07 -27.39
CA PHE A 537 10.58 -25.92 -27.29
C PHE A 537 11.19 -25.76 -25.90
N ASN A 538 11.66 -26.81 -25.31
CA ASN A 538 12.38 -26.74 -24.06
C ASN A 538 13.57 -27.69 -24.05
N LYS A 539 14.65 -27.26 -23.43
CA LYS A 539 15.88 -28.02 -23.25
C LYS A 539 16.32 -27.97 -21.82
N LEU A 540 16.47 -29.12 -21.19
CA LEU A 540 17.04 -29.24 -19.86
C LEU A 540 18.55 -29.30 -19.96
N LEU A 541 19.22 -28.49 -19.17
CA LEU A 541 20.68 -28.35 -19.09
C LEU A 541 21.15 -28.61 -17.63
N PRO A 542 21.12 -29.88 -17.16
CA PRO A 542 21.35 -30.17 -15.75
C PRO A 542 22.79 -29.90 -15.31
N ASN A 543 23.76 -29.97 -16.24
CA ASN A 543 25.16 -29.72 -15.98
C ASN A 543 25.60 -28.26 -16.14
N PHE A 544 24.64 -27.35 -16.47
CA PHE A 544 24.93 -25.93 -16.57
C PHE A 544 24.85 -25.33 -15.18
N LYS A 545 26.01 -25.22 -14.54
CA LYS A 545 26.14 -24.72 -13.16
C LYS A 545 27.14 -23.57 -13.09
N SER A 546 26.82 -22.57 -12.29
CA SER A 546 27.72 -21.45 -12.03
C SER A 546 27.32 -20.77 -10.74
N ASP A 547 28.14 -20.93 -9.71
CA ASP A 547 27.95 -20.26 -8.42
C ASP A 547 28.01 -18.74 -8.59
N LYS A 548 28.93 -18.24 -9.42
CA LYS A 548 29.06 -16.80 -9.73
C LYS A 548 27.78 -16.19 -10.26
N TRP A 549 27.00 -16.95 -11.05
CA TRP A 549 25.76 -16.47 -11.67
C TRP A 549 24.50 -17.07 -11.03
N GLY A 550 24.63 -17.72 -9.88
CA GLY A 550 23.49 -18.30 -9.17
C GLY A 550 22.70 -19.31 -10.01
N ILE A 551 23.42 -20.14 -10.80
CA ILE A 551 22.83 -21.17 -11.68
C ILE A 551 23.14 -22.54 -11.12
N ASP A 552 22.13 -23.34 -10.80
CA ASP A 552 22.23 -24.74 -10.46
C ASP A 552 21.34 -25.58 -11.38
N GLY A 553 21.88 -25.91 -12.55
CA GLY A 553 21.12 -26.46 -13.67
C GLY A 553 20.21 -25.41 -14.30
N ALA A 554 19.89 -25.58 -15.55
CA ALA A 554 19.01 -24.65 -16.26
C ALA A 554 18.00 -25.38 -17.14
N ARG A 555 16.84 -24.75 -17.34
CA ARG A 555 15.86 -25.12 -18.35
C ARG A 555 15.64 -23.93 -19.29
N HIS A 556 16.02 -24.09 -20.54
CA HIS A 556 15.77 -23.10 -21.56
C HIS A 556 14.44 -23.41 -22.27
N ILE A 557 13.55 -22.46 -22.28
CA ILE A 557 12.24 -22.52 -22.92
C ILE A 557 12.18 -21.45 -24.00
N ILE A 558 11.90 -21.86 -25.22
CA ILE A 558 11.72 -20.96 -26.38
C ILE A 558 10.32 -21.16 -26.92
N GLU A 559 9.58 -20.07 -27.04
CA GLU A 559 8.21 -20.06 -27.54
C GLU A 559 8.08 -19.06 -28.69
N PRO A 560 8.38 -19.46 -29.95
CA PRO A 560 8.00 -18.66 -31.11
C PRO A 560 6.47 -18.62 -31.22
N TYR A 561 5.95 -17.45 -31.57
CA TYR A 561 4.54 -17.24 -31.75
C TYR A 561 4.26 -16.28 -32.91
N SER A 562 3.10 -16.42 -33.46
CA SER A 562 2.56 -15.54 -34.50
C SER A 562 1.09 -15.29 -34.23
N SER A 563 0.62 -14.09 -34.51
CA SER A 563 -0.78 -13.73 -34.35
C SER A 563 -1.21 -12.82 -35.48
N LEU A 564 -2.09 -13.31 -36.33
CA LEU A 564 -2.76 -12.50 -37.33
C LEU A 564 -4.06 -11.98 -36.73
N SER A 565 -4.28 -10.68 -36.83
CA SER A 565 -5.50 -10.01 -36.39
C SER A 565 -6.03 -9.14 -37.52
N TRP A 566 -7.25 -9.39 -37.89
CA TRP A 566 -7.97 -8.62 -38.91
C TRP A 566 -9.28 -8.11 -38.31
N LEU A 567 -9.56 -6.84 -38.53
CA LEU A 567 -10.82 -6.17 -38.18
C LEU A 567 -11.26 -5.32 -39.35
N SER A 568 -12.53 -5.41 -39.71
CA SER A 568 -13.19 -4.47 -40.61
C SER A 568 -14.39 -3.84 -39.94
N THR A 569 -14.51 -2.53 -40.04
CA THR A 569 -15.58 -1.72 -39.47
C THR A 569 -15.95 -0.57 -40.39
N ASN A 570 -17.16 -0.07 -40.27
CA ASN A 570 -17.53 1.18 -40.94
C ASN A 570 -16.91 2.36 -40.19
N ASP A 571 -16.30 3.28 -40.89
CA ASP A 571 -15.70 4.48 -40.30
C ASP A 571 -16.77 5.43 -39.75
N LEU A 572 -16.43 6.10 -38.67
CA LEU A 572 -17.13 7.29 -38.23
C LEU A 572 -16.56 8.50 -38.95
N ASP A 573 -17.44 9.41 -39.34
CA ASP A 573 -17.00 10.69 -39.89
C ASP A 573 -16.00 11.38 -38.97
N SER A 574 -15.02 12.07 -39.55
CA SER A 574 -13.99 12.78 -38.78
C SER A 574 -14.57 13.90 -37.89
N SER A 575 -15.76 14.42 -38.29
CA SER A 575 -16.49 15.42 -37.52
C SER A 575 -17.30 14.84 -36.35
N PHE A 576 -17.49 13.50 -36.30
CA PHE A 576 -18.26 12.85 -35.23
C PHE A 576 -17.54 12.99 -33.86
N GLY A 577 -18.28 13.40 -32.85
CA GLY A 577 -17.77 13.62 -31.50
C GLY A 577 -17.50 12.33 -30.74
N ARG A 578 -16.29 11.80 -30.89
CA ARG A 578 -15.86 10.59 -30.19
C ARG A 578 -15.64 10.88 -28.70
N ILE A 579 -16.18 10.06 -27.82
CA ILE A 579 -16.03 10.17 -26.36
C ILE A 579 -15.00 9.16 -25.85
N ASP A 580 -15.16 7.88 -26.17
CA ASP A 580 -14.18 6.84 -25.81
C ASP A 580 -13.03 6.82 -26.81
N ARG A 581 -12.01 7.66 -26.54
CA ARG A 581 -10.85 7.89 -27.41
C ARG A 581 -9.62 7.08 -26.99
N LEU A 582 -8.76 6.80 -27.94
CA LEU A 582 -7.43 6.26 -27.66
C LEU A 582 -6.55 7.33 -27.00
N THR A 583 -5.88 6.94 -25.93
CA THR A 583 -4.81 7.76 -25.33
C THR A 583 -3.48 7.48 -26.02
N PRO A 584 -2.64 8.50 -26.26
CA PRO A 584 -1.28 8.31 -26.78
C PRO A 584 -0.48 7.36 -25.86
N THR A 585 0.22 6.43 -26.49
CA THR A 585 1.07 5.47 -25.79
C THR A 585 2.26 5.07 -26.66
N SER A 586 3.40 4.80 -26.03
CA SER A 586 4.54 4.20 -26.72
C SER A 586 4.40 2.67 -26.89
N ARG A 587 3.39 2.07 -26.26
CA ARG A 587 3.17 0.61 -26.31
C ARG A 587 2.29 0.22 -27.50
N PRO A 588 2.46 -1.02 -28.02
CA PRO A 588 1.61 -1.50 -29.10
C PRO A 588 0.14 -1.61 -28.65
N ARG A 589 -0.74 -1.27 -29.57
CA ARG A 589 -2.18 -1.27 -29.31
C ARG A 589 -2.72 -2.67 -29.04
N GLN A 590 -3.81 -2.72 -28.30
CA GLN A 590 -4.58 -3.94 -28.10
C GLN A 590 -5.23 -4.35 -29.41
N ARG A 591 -5.01 -5.60 -29.84
CA ARG A 591 -5.52 -6.16 -31.10
C ARG A 591 -6.74 -7.07 -30.91
N GLN A 592 -7.21 -7.25 -29.70
CA GLN A 592 -8.40 -8.03 -29.38
C GLN A 592 -9.57 -7.08 -29.20
N VAL A 593 -10.56 -7.14 -30.09
CA VAL A 593 -11.71 -6.23 -30.07
C VAL A 593 -12.49 -6.32 -28.78
N GLY A 594 -12.72 -7.49 -28.22
CA GLY A 594 -13.40 -7.68 -26.94
C GLY A 594 -12.67 -7.10 -25.71
N ARG A 595 -11.46 -6.58 -25.88
CA ARG A 595 -10.68 -5.85 -24.86
C ARG A 595 -10.38 -4.41 -25.22
N PHE A 596 -10.95 -3.96 -26.33
CA PHE A 596 -10.74 -2.61 -26.85
C PHE A 596 -11.73 -1.66 -26.19
N THR A 597 -11.24 -0.80 -25.31
CA THR A 597 -12.11 0.09 -24.50
C THR A 597 -12.49 1.38 -25.23
N ALA A 598 -11.67 1.82 -26.19
CA ALA A 598 -11.92 3.02 -26.98
C ALA A 598 -12.84 2.72 -28.18
N VAL A 599 -14.08 2.30 -27.91
CA VAL A 599 -15.03 1.82 -28.92
C VAL A 599 -15.25 2.84 -30.04
N ASP A 600 -15.22 4.14 -29.74
CA ASP A 600 -15.47 5.19 -30.74
C ASP A 600 -14.27 5.38 -31.69
N ASP A 601 -13.07 4.98 -31.27
CA ASP A 601 -11.83 5.00 -32.08
C ASP A 601 -11.51 3.66 -32.77
N LEU A 602 -12.45 2.74 -32.79
CA LEU A 602 -12.27 1.48 -33.49
C LEU A 602 -12.16 1.75 -35.00
N GLN A 603 -11.10 1.23 -35.62
CA GLN A 603 -10.80 1.42 -37.06
C GLN A 603 -10.44 0.07 -37.68
N ASP A 604 -10.42 0.00 -39.00
CA ASP A 604 -9.94 -1.17 -39.73
C ASP A 604 -8.48 -1.46 -39.39
N TRP A 605 -8.15 -2.72 -39.26
CA TRP A 605 -6.74 -3.16 -39.18
C TRP A 605 -6.53 -4.53 -39.75
N SER A 606 -5.32 -4.74 -40.27
CA SER A 606 -4.82 -6.04 -40.64
C SER A 606 -3.36 -6.18 -40.22
N ILE A 607 -3.12 -6.88 -39.09
CA ILE A 607 -1.85 -6.87 -38.37
C ILE A 607 -1.35 -8.31 -38.17
N LEU A 608 -0.14 -8.58 -38.66
CA LEU A 608 0.58 -9.82 -38.37
C LEU A 608 1.67 -9.57 -37.34
N ARG A 609 1.50 -10.07 -36.11
CA ARG A 609 2.56 -10.07 -35.11
C ARG A 609 3.39 -11.32 -35.20
N LEU A 610 4.71 -11.13 -35.24
CA LEU A 610 5.70 -12.19 -35.14
C LEU A 610 6.53 -11.96 -33.88
N GLY A 611 6.68 -13.01 -33.07
CA GLY A 611 7.40 -12.86 -31.81
C GLY A 611 8.01 -14.15 -31.30
N MET A 612 8.90 -13.99 -30.33
CA MET A 612 9.60 -15.09 -29.69
C MET A 612 9.81 -14.78 -28.20
N ARG A 613 9.30 -15.65 -27.35
CA ARG A 613 9.58 -15.61 -25.90
C ARG A 613 10.69 -16.59 -25.56
N ASN A 614 11.64 -16.13 -24.78
CA ASN A 614 12.71 -16.94 -24.23
C ASN A 614 12.65 -16.88 -22.69
N ARG A 615 12.78 -18.04 -22.04
CA ARG A 615 12.90 -18.14 -20.60
C ARG A 615 14.03 -19.08 -20.26
N LEU A 616 14.95 -18.61 -19.44
CA LEU A 616 15.97 -19.45 -18.81
C LEU A 616 15.65 -19.56 -17.32
N VAL A 617 15.27 -20.73 -16.88
CA VAL A 617 14.87 -21.00 -15.51
C VAL A 617 15.96 -21.80 -14.83
N THR A 618 16.35 -21.38 -13.64
CA THR A 618 17.36 -22.08 -12.82
C THR A 618 16.79 -22.44 -11.45
N ARG A 619 17.48 -23.29 -10.73
CA ARG A 619 17.18 -23.65 -9.36
C ARG A 619 18.01 -22.80 -8.40
N ARG A 620 17.37 -22.28 -7.35
CA ARG A 620 18.00 -21.63 -6.19
C ARG A 620 17.41 -22.22 -4.90
N ASP A 621 17.97 -21.90 -3.76
CA ASP A 621 17.54 -22.46 -2.45
C ASP A 621 16.04 -22.28 -2.19
N SER A 622 15.46 -21.16 -2.62
CA SER A 622 14.04 -20.84 -2.51
C SER A 622 13.13 -21.48 -3.59
N GLY A 623 13.70 -22.26 -4.53
CA GLY A 623 12.93 -22.94 -5.59
C GLY A 623 13.37 -22.61 -7.01
N MET A 624 12.42 -22.70 -7.94
CA MET A 624 12.67 -22.40 -9.37
C MET A 624 12.55 -20.89 -9.62
N HIS A 625 13.56 -20.29 -10.25
CA HIS A 625 13.63 -18.87 -10.57
C HIS A 625 13.84 -18.63 -12.06
N ASP A 626 13.17 -17.59 -12.57
CA ASP A 626 13.44 -17.07 -13.89
C ASP A 626 14.75 -16.27 -13.87
N TRP A 627 15.82 -16.87 -14.39
CA TRP A 627 17.13 -16.23 -14.49
C TRP A 627 17.17 -15.18 -15.59
N LEU A 628 16.51 -15.48 -16.72
CA LEU A 628 16.33 -14.56 -17.84
C LEU A 628 14.95 -14.79 -18.45
N THR A 629 14.20 -13.71 -18.65
CA THR A 629 13.01 -13.68 -19.51
C THR A 629 13.20 -12.65 -20.58
N MET A 630 12.78 -12.97 -21.79
CA MET A 630 12.87 -12.08 -22.95
C MET A 630 11.66 -12.31 -23.84
N ASP A 631 10.94 -11.26 -24.20
CA ASP A 631 9.90 -11.26 -25.25
C ASP A 631 10.30 -10.26 -26.33
N THR A 632 10.49 -10.77 -27.56
CA THR A 632 10.83 -9.93 -28.70
C THR A 632 9.78 -10.12 -29.77
N TYR A 633 9.21 -9.02 -30.27
CA TYR A 633 8.19 -9.06 -31.32
C TYR A 633 8.11 -7.78 -32.12
N PHE A 634 7.50 -7.86 -33.28
CA PHE A 634 7.09 -6.71 -34.09
C PHE A 634 5.78 -7.03 -34.82
N ASP A 635 5.10 -5.99 -35.26
CA ASP A 635 3.89 -6.05 -36.06
C ASP A 635 4.22 -5.65 -37.52
N ALA A 636 3.82 -6.50 -38.48
CA ALA A 636 3.73 -6.16 -39.87
C ALA A 636 2.31 -5.73 -40.19
N PHE A 637 2.14 -4.54 -40.71
CA PHE A 637 0.85 -3.97 -41.05
C PHE A 637 0.54 -4.25 -42.50
N ILE A 638 -0.57 -4.91 -42.77
CA ILE A 638 -1.22 -4.96 -44.09
C ILE A 638 -2.13 -3.75 -44.18
N GLU A 639 -2.68 -3.34 -43.01
CA GLU A 639 -3.47 -2.15 -42.80
C GLU A 639 -3.20 -1.64 -41.40
N ASP A 640 -2.58 -0.43 -41.29
CA ASP A 640 -2.24 0.21 -40.02
C ASP A 640 -3.40 1.13 -39.59
N PRO A 641 -3.97 0.93 -38.41
CA PRO A 641 -5.10 1.73 -37.92
C PRO A 641 -4.71 3.16 -37.49
N GLU A 642 -3.41 3.48 -37.39
CA GLU A 642 -2.98 4.75 -36.80
C GLU A 642 -2.17 5.61 -37.76
N LEU A 643 -1.23 5.00 -38.43
CA LEU A 643 -0.27 5.66 -39.28
C LEU A 643 -0.04 4.75 -40.50
N ASP A 644 0.13 5.25 -41.67
CA ASP A 644 0.37 4.46 -42.89
C ASP A 644 1.79 3.84 -42.90
N ARG A 645 1.98 2.81 -42.06
CA ARG A 645 3.27 2.11 -41.85
C ARG A 645 3.21 0.67 -42.32
N ASP A 646 4.31 0.15 -42.84
CA ASP A 646 4.46 -1.28 -43.14
C ASP A 646 4.78 -2.12 -41.90
N PHE A 647 5.56 -1.54 -40.96
CA PHE A 647 6.02 -2.25 -39.76
C PHE A 647 5.94 -1.37 -38.52
N SER A 648 5.65 -2.00 -37.38
CA SER A 648 5.85 -1.38 -36.08
C SER A 648 7.32 -1.29 -35.69
N ASN A 649 7.62 -0.76 -34.51
CA ASN A 649 8.91 -0.96 -33.88
C ASN A 649 9.16 -2.44 -33.57
N LEU A 650 10.44 -2.84 -33.49
CA LEU A 650 10.84 -4.07 -32.83
C LEU A 650 10.83 -3.83 -31.33
N TYR A 651 9.94 -4.55 -30.65
CA TYR A 651 9.78 -4.49 -29.20
C TYR A 651 10.62 -5.58 -28.55
N ASN A 652 11.37 -5.22 -27.49
CA ASN A 652 12.05 -6.17 -26.64
C ASN A 652 11.72 -5.84 -25.18
N ASP A 653 11.36 -6.86 -24.43
CA ASP A 653 11.15 -6.82 -22.99
C ASP A 653 12.04 -7.89 -22.37
N ILE A 654 13.08 -7.45 -21.67
CA ILE A 654 14.13 -8.32 -21.11
C ILE A 654 14.21 -8.07 -19.62
N ARG A 655 14.03 -9.14 -18.83
CA ARG A 655 14.31 -9.14 -17.41
C ARG A 655 15.39 -10.17 -17.12
N TRP A 656 16.44 -9.74 -16.45
CA TRP A 656 17.57 -10.57 -16.11
C TRP A 656 17.94 -10.47 -14.62
N ASN A 657 17.82 -11.61 -13.94
CA ASN A 657 18.12 -11.75 -12.52
C ASN A 657 19.33 -12.70 -12.35
N PRO A 658 20.57 -12.25 -12.69
CA PRO A 658 21.74 -13.12 -12.68
C PRO A 658 22.05 -13.69 -11.30
N VAL A 659 21.87 -12.89 -10.27
CA VAL A 659 22.05 -13.24 -8.86
C VAL A 659 20.92 -12.63 -8.01
N PRO A 660 20.66 -13.12 -6.79
CA PRO A 660 19.55 -12.63 -5.97
C PRO A 660 19.56 -11.12 -5.68
N TRP A 661 20.75 -10.54 -5.66
CA TRP A 661 20.98 -9.13 -5.32
C TRP A 661 21.12 -8.20 -6.54
N LEU A 662 20.98 -8.70 -7.76
CA LEU A 662 21.07 -7.91 -8.99
C LEU A 662 19.87 -8.20 -9.91
N GLU A 663 19.11 -7.17 -10.22
CA GLU A 663 18.01 -7.18 -11.18
C GLU A 663 18.27 -6.15 -12.28
N LEU A 664 18.06 -6.57 -13.51
CA LEU A 664 18.22 -5.76 -14.71
C LEU A 664 16.97 -5.90 -15.57
N ASP A 665 16.31 -4.77 -15.82
CA ASP A 665 15.20 -4.69 -16.76
C ASP A 665 15.59 -3.82 -17.95
N LEU A 666 15.24 -4.27 -19.12
CA LEU A 666 15.50 -3.55 -20.37
C LEU A 666 14.30 -3.69 -21.31
N GLU A 667 13.63 -2.61 -21.56
CA GLU A 667 12.58 -2.49 -22.55
C GLU A 667 13.09 -1.60 -23.69
N THR A 668 13.02 -2.09 -24.92
CA THR A 668 13.46 -1.32 -26.06
C THR A 668 12.48 -1.37 -27.21
N GLN A 669 12.43 -0.29 -27.96
CA GLN A 669 11.67 -0.17 -29.20
C GLN A 669 12.55 0.52 -30.22
N PHE A 670 12.81 -0.18 -31.31
CA PHE A 670 13.62 0.33 -32.42
C PHE A 670 12.84 0.23 -33.72
N PRO A 671 12.91 1.25 -34.59
CA PRO A 671 12.32 1.19 -35.92
C PRO A 671 12.81 -0.02 -36.73
N VAL A 672 11.88 -0.83 -37.24
CA VAL A 672 12.19 -1.89 -38.24
C VAL A 672 12.36 -1.29 -39.62
N SER A 673 11.61 -0.23 -39.91
CA SER A 673 11.69 0.56 -41.13
C SER A 673 12.16 1.97 -40.81
N THR A 674 12.68 2.68 -41.81
CA THR A 674 13.24 4.04 -41.67
C THR A 674 12.20 5.15 -41.67
N THR A 675 10.93 4.85 -41.90
CA THR A 675 9.84 5.84 -41.98
C THR A 675 8.96 5.83 -40.73
N ASP A 676 8.80 7.00 -40.13
CA ASP A 676 7.78 7.42 -39.18
C ASP A 676 7.68 6.65 -37.85
N ASN A 677 8.73 5.97 -37.42
CA ASN A 677 8.79 5.26 -36.15
C ASN A 677 9.72 5.96 -35.16
N PHE A 678 9.36 5.87 -33.89
CA PHE A 678 10.12 6.41 -32.76
C PHE A 678 11.08 5.37 -32.15
N THR A 679 12.04 5.86 -31.40
CA THR A 679 12.92 5.02 -30.58
C THR A 679 12.61 5.21 -29.11
N GLU A 680 12.47 4.10 -28.37
CA GLU A 680 12.39 4.13 -26.91
C GLU A 680 13.34 3.10 -26.31
N ILE A 681 14.06 3.51 -25.26
CA ILE A 681 14.87 2.63 -24.42
C ILE A 681 14.49 2.94 -22.98
N ALA A 682 13.99 1.97 -22.26
CA ALA A 682 13.79 2.07 -20.82
C ALA A 682 14.58 0.95 -20.16
N SER A 683 15.52 1.32 -19.30
CA SER A 683 16.33 0.35 -18.57
C SER A 683 16.35 0.68 -17.09
N SER A 684 16.38 -0.35 -16.25
CA SER A 684 16.62 -0.22 -14.83
C SER A 684 17.61 -1.28 -14.35
N MET A 685 18.43 -0.90 -13.39
CA MET A 685 19.30 -1.80 -12.65
C MET A 685 19.10 -1.56 -11.17
N ARG A 686 18.85 -2.62 -10.44
CA ARG A 686 18.79 -2.64 -8.99
C ARG A 686 19.87 -3.54 -8.44
N LEU A 687 20.68 -2.98 -7.57
CA LEU A 687 21.79 -3.65 -6.88
C LEU A 687 21.51 -3.57 -5.38
N MET A 688 21.36 -4.71 -4.72
CA MET A 688 21.08 -4.83 -3.28
C MET A 688 21.81 -6.06 -2.72
N PRO A 689 23.15 -5.97 -2.53
CA PRO A 689 23.96 -7.09 -2.07
C PRO A 689 23.62 -7.54 -0.65
N ASP A 690 23.17 -6.60 0.18
CA ASP A 690 22.72 -6.79 1.56
C ASP A 690 21.67 -5.73 1.91
N ASP A 691 21.16 -5.75 3.15
CA ASP A 691 20.15 -4.80 3.64
C ASP A 691 20.74 -3.39 3.93
N ASP A 692 22.07 -3.26 3.91
CA ASP A 692 22.76 -2.01 4.22
C ASP A 692 23.07 -1.15 2.99
N PHE A 693 22.94 -1.75 1.80
CA PHE A 693 23.24 -1.04 0.55
C PHE A 693 22.20 -1.33 -0.53
N GLU A 694 21.62 -0.28 -1.06
CA GLU A 694 20.76 -0.33 -2.25
C GLU A 694 21.16 0.76 -3.25
N PHE A 695 21.32 0.36 -4.50
CA PHE A 695 21.61 1.24 -5.62
C PHE A 695 20.66 0.91 -6.76
N LYS A 696 19.91 1.91 -7.20
CA LYS A 696 19.07 1.81 -8.40
C LYS A 696 19.47 2.87 -9.39
N VAL A 697 19.60 2.49 -10.64
CA VAL A 697 19.71 3.42 -11.75
C VAL A 697 18.69 3.07 -12.81
N GLY A 698 17.95 4.07 -13.27
CA GLY A 698 17.01 3.98 -14.37
C GLY A 698 17.43 4.93 -15.47
N TYR A 699 17.26 4.51 -16.71
CA TYR A 699 17.46 5.35 -17.89
C TYR A 699 16.26 5.21 -18.82
N ARG A 700 15.74 6.32 -19.30
CA ARG A 700 14.69 6.36 -20.32
C ARG A 700 15.08 7.32 -21.42
N HIS A 701 15.10 6.81 -22.63
CA HIS A 701 15.27 7.57 -23.87
C HIS A 701 14.00 7.43 -24.70
N LEU A 702 13.44 8.53 -25.16
CA LEU A 702 12.32 8.59 -26.10
C LEU A 702 12.64 9.66 -27.15
N ASN A 703 12.58 9.29 -28.41
CA ASN A 703 12.90 10.19 -29.50
C ASN A 703 11.95 9.95 -30.67
N ASN A 704 11.51 11.03 -31.33
CA ASN A 704 10.64 11.03 -32.51
C ASN A 704 9.25 10.40 -32.30
N HIS A 705 8.72 10.39 -31.10
CA HIS A 705 7.36 9.92 -30.89
C HIS A 705 6.36 10.94 -31.49
N PRO A 706 5.31 10.51 -32.22
CA PRO A 706 4.41 11.45 -32.94
C PRO A 706 3.64 12.39 -32.00
N VAL A 707 3.42 12.01 -30.74
CA VAL A 707 2.63 12.79 -29.79
C VAL A 707 3.38 13.07 -28.48
N LEU A 708 4.16 12.11 -27.99
CA LEU A 708 4.92 12.27 -26.75
C LEU A 708 6.21 13.03 -27.04
N ARG A 709 6.57 13.90 -26.11
CA ARG A 709 7.77 14.71 -26.21
C ARG A 709 9.03 13.88 -26.02
N ASP A 710 10.09 14.23 -26.76
CA ASP A 710 11.42 13.65 -26.60
C ASP A 710 11.91 13.83 -25.15
N SER A 711 12.54 12.80 -24.64
CA SER A 711 13.04 12.75 -23.25
C SER A 711 14.27 11.84 -23.16
N ASP A 712 15.28 12.31 -22.45
CA ASP A 712 16.48 11.56 -22.09
C ASP A 712 16.68 11.64 -20.58
N ARG A 713 16.10 10.70 -19.84
CA ARG A 713 16.01 10.81 -18.39
C ARG A 713 16.85 9.75 -17.68
N ILE A 714 17.65 10.21 -16.72
CA ILE A 714 18.35 9.35 -15.76
C ILE A 714 17.69 9.51 -14.39
N VAL A 715 17.41 8.38 -13.74
CA VAL A 715 16.96 8.32 -12.35
C VAL A 715 18.00 7.55 -11.55
N LEU A 716 18.47 8.13 -10.46
CA LEU A 716 19.42 7.53 -9.55
C LEU A 716 18.86 7.51 -8.13
N GLU A 717 18.75 6.33 -7.55
CA GLU A 717 18.35 6.14 -6.15
C GLU A 717 19.45 5.37 -5.42
N THR A 718 19.84 5.84 -4.27
CA THR A 718 20.84 5.16 -3.44
C THR A 718 20.38 5.13 -1.99
N PHE A 719 20.69 4.04 -1.32
CA PHE A 719 20.65 3.96 0.13
C PHE A 719 21.92 3.26 0.60
N THR A 720 22.54 3.83 1.65
CA THR A 720 23.72 3.24 2.26
C THR A 720 23.66 3.43 3.77
N ARG A 721 23.76 2.34 4.50
CA ARG A 721 23.97 2.36 5.93
C ARG A 721 25.47 2.57 6.19
N LEU A 722 25.84 3.64 6.85
CA LEU A 722 27.23 3.98 7.15
C LEU A 722 27.75 3.22 8.36
N ASN A 723 26.89 2.92 9.31
CA ASN A 723 27.14 2.12 10.53
C ASN A 723 25.77 1.75 11.14
N ASP A 724 25.77 1.11 12.31
CA ASP A 724 24.55 0.67 13.01
C ASP A 724 23.55 1.80 13.27
N TYR A 725 23.99 3.06 13.28
CA TYR A 725 23.17 4.23 13.61
C TYR A 725 22.82 5.10 12.42
N TRP A 726 23.69 5.24 11.44
CA TRP A 726 23.53 6.21 10.36
C TRP A 726 23.27 5.56 9.00
N GLY A 727 22.27 6.07 8.31
CA GLY A 727 21.98 5.76 6.90
C GLY A 727 21.83 7.04 6.09
N ILE A 728 22.22 6.99 4.83
CA ILE A 728 22.05 8.09 3.85
C ILE A 728 21.32 7.54 2.63
N GLY A 729 20.28 8.24 2.21
CA GLY A 729 19.55 7.98 0.97
C GLY A 729 19.60 9.17 0.03
N THR A 730 19.71 8.92 -1.27
CA THR A 730 19.61 9.98 -2.28
C THR A 730 18.69 9.55 -3.42
N HIS A 731 18.01 10.54 -4.01
CA HIS A 731 17.21 10.33 -5.22
C HIS A 731 17.41 11.52 -6.15
N HIS A 732 17.91 11.24 -7.35
CA HIS A 732 18.14 12.25 -8.38
C HIS A 732 17.39 11.88 -9.67
N ARG A 733 16.85 12.88 -10.34
CA ARG A 733 16.23 12.74 -11.64
C ARG A 733 16.75 13.83 -12.54
N LEU A 734 17.44 13.44 -13.59
CA LEU A 734 18.09 14.33 -14.56
C LEU A 734 17.46 14.15 -15.93
N GLU A 735 16.93 15.20 -16.51
CA GLU A 735 16.49 15.26 -17.90
C GLU A 735 17.61 15.86 -18.75
N LEU A 736 18.19 15.05 -19.63
CA LEU A 736 19.36 15.45 -20.43
C LEU A 736 19.02 16.35 -21.62
N VAL A 737 17.80 16.19 -22.19
CA VAL A 737 17.36 17.01 -23.32
C VAL A 737 17.35 18.49 -22.94
N ASP A 738 16.84 18.79 -21.77
CA ASP A 738 16.78 20.16 -21.25
C ASP A 738 17.97 20.50 -20.32
N SER A 739 18.85 19.54 -20.05
CA SER A 739 19.92 19.65 -19.07
C SER A 739 19.41 20.09 -17.66
N THR A 740 18.23 19.60 -17.30
CA THR A 740 17.54 19.98 -16.06
C THR A 740 17.64 18.87 -15.04
N LEU A 741 18.12 19.19 -13.83
CA LEU A 741 18.06 18.30 -12.68
C LEU A 741 16.69 18.43 -12.02
N GLU A 742 15.73 17.62 -12.50
CA GLU A 742 14.30 17.73 -12.16
C GLU A 742 14.01 17.43 -10.69
N LEU A 743 14.79 16.56 -10.08
CA LEU A 743 14.65 16.21 -8.66
C LEU A 743 16.02 15.96 -8.06
N GLN A 744 16.23 16.55 -6.90
CA GLN A 744 17.34 16.28 -5.99
C GLN A 744 16.73 16.02 -4.61
N GLN A 745 17.01 14.87 -4.04
CA GLN A 745 16.51 14.54 -2.71
C GLN A 745 17.63 13.86 -1.93
N TYR A 746 17.80 14.28 -0.68
CA TYR A 746 18.78 13.78 0.24
C TYR A 746 18.09 13.45 1.56
N ASN A 747 18.30 12.25 2.07
CA ASN A 747 17.74 11.78 3.31
C ASN A 747 18.85 11.28 4.21
N ILE A 748 18.83 11.70 5.46
CA ILE A 748 19.69 11.17 6.51
C ILE A 748 18.79 10.44 7.49
N HIS A 749 19.13 9.20 7.77
CA HIS A 749 18.46 8.34 8.74
C HIS A 749 19.38 8.17 9.95
N TYR A 750 18.82 8.23 11.11
CA TYR A 750 19.51 7.96 12.36
C TYR A 750 18.71 7.00 13.23
N ASP A 751 19.37 5.95 13.63
CA ASP A 751 18.84 4.91 14.49
C ASP A 751 19.29 5.17 15.94
N PHE A 752 18.32 5.44 16.83
CA PHE A 752 18.54 5.74 18.25
C PHE A 752 18.21 4.54 19.12
N ASP A 753 18.53 3.34 18.77
CA ASP A 753 18.14 2.11 19.47
C ASP A 753 16.59 1.92 19.55
N SER A 754 15.90 2.80 20.29
CA SER A 754 14.45 2.71 20.50
C SER A 754 13.62 3.46 19.47
N PHE A 755 14.22 4.40 18.72
CA PHE A 755 13.52 5.15 17.70
C PHE A 755 14.40 5.46 16.50
N VAL A 756 13.75 5.65 15.36
CA VAL A 756 14.39 6.04 14.11
C VAL A 756 13.96 7.46 13.77
N GLY A 757 14.94 8.32 13.54
CA GLY A 757 14.74 9.64 12.99
C GLY A 757 15.20 9.72 11.55
N SER A 758 14.52 10.48 10.70
CA SER A 758 15.06 10.89 9.42
C SER A 758 14.78 12.36 9.13
N ALA A 759 15.73 12.99 8.49
CA ALA A 759 15.59 14.32 7.95
C ALA A 759 15.86 14.27 6.46
N GLY A 760 14.99 14.87 5.68
CA GLY A 760 15.09 14.92 4.23
C GLY A 760 14.97 16.35 3.72
N PHE A 761 15.72 16.61 2.66
CA PHE A 761 15.65 17.84 1.89
C PHE A 761 15.47 17.50 0.43
N PHE A 762 14.59 18.22 -0.28
CA PHE A 762 14.41 18.04 -1.71
C PHE A 762 14.35 19.38 -2.44
N ILE A 763 14.82 19.35 -3.67
CA ILE A 763 14.63 20.39 -4.68
C ILE A 763 13.98 19.69 -5.87
N ARG A 764 12.88 20.24 -6.35
CA ARG A 764 12.21 19.82 -7.59
C ARG A 764 12.14 21.03 -8.49
N ASN A 765 12.75 20.89 -9.65
CA ASN A 765 12.72 21.90 -10.68
C ASN A 765 12.43 21.23 -12.02
N ASN A 766 11.18 21.18 -12.38
CA ASN A 766 10.75 20.70 -13.69
C ASN A 766 9.85 21.74 -14.34
N ARG A 767 9.45 21.49 -15.58
CA ARG A 767 8.65 22.45 -16.35
C ARG A 767 7.31 22.86 -15.72
N SER A 768 6.80 22.10 -14.79
CA SER A 768 5.52 22.33 -14.13
C SER A 768 5.63 22.67 -12.65
N GLN A 769 6.83 22.56 -12.07
CA GLN A 769 7.03 22.76 -10.63
C GLN A 769 8.44 23.27 -10.33
N ASP A 770 8.50 24.35 -9.55
CA ASP A 770 9.71 24.82 -8.88
C ASP A 770 9.44 24.79 -7.38
N GLU A 771 10.03 23.83 -6.70
CA GLU A 771 9.63 23.50 -5.35
C GLU A 771 10.83 22.96 -4.55
N HIS A 772 10.98 23.42 -3.33
CA HIS A 772 11.92 22.85 -2.38
C HIS A 772 11.26 22.64 -1.03
N GLY A 773 11.78 21.69 -0.26
CA GLY A 773 11.20 21.42 1.05
C GLY A 773 12.11 20.62 1.94
N ILE A 774 11.78 20.66 3.23
CA ILE A 774 12.41 19.88 4.29
C ILE A 774 11.33 19.07 4.97
N MET A 775 11.62 17.82 5.24
CA MET A 775 10.72 16.92 5.94
C MET A 775 11.46 16.19 7.03
N PHE A 776 10.76 15.94 8.12
CA PHE A 776 11.26 15.16 9.24
C PHE A 776 10.37 13.97 9.46
N ASN A 777 10.99 12.83 9.71
CA ASN A 777 10.29 11.61 10.09
C ASN A 777 10.85 11.14 11.43
N PHE A 778 9.97 10.67 12.30
CA PHE A 778 10.33 10.13 13.58
C PHE A 778 9.43 8.93 13.86
N GLY A 779 10.00 7.82 14.29
CA GLY A 779 9.25 6.61 14.61
C GLY A 779 9.84 5.89 15.79
N ILE A 780 8.99 5.29 16.60
CA ILE A 780 9.39 4.36 17.66
C ILE A 780 9.42 2.98 17.03
N LYS A 781 10.58 2.30 17.04
CA LYS A 781 10.79 1.03 16.34
C LYS A 781 9.74 -0.03 16.68
N GLU A 782 9.47 -0.14 17.95
CA GLU A 782 8.61 -1.18 18.51
C GLU A 782 7.14 -0.79 18.56
N ILE A 783 6.84 0.46 18.23
CA ILE A 783 5.47 0.96 18.06
C ILE A 783 5.41 1.70 16.71
N PRO A 784 5.45 0.98 15.59
CA PRO A 784 5.48 1.59 14.25
C PRO A 784 4.30 2.53 13.98
N SER A 785 3.19 2.34 14.69
CA SER A 785 2.02 3.21 14.61
C SER A 785 2.22 4.61 15.20
N LEU A 786 3.24 4.80 16.04
CA LEU A 786 3.72 6.12 16.50
C LEU A 786 4.81 6.68 15.59
N SER A 787 5.09 6.02 14.47
CA SER A 787 6.00 6.55 13.47
C SER A 787 5.30 7.67 12.69
N LEU A 788 6.03 8.72 12.40
CA LEU A 788 5.61 9.77 11.49
C LEU A 788 5.85 9.27 10.04
N PRO A 789 4.85 8.79 9.31
CA PRO A 789 5.06 8.38 7.93
C PRO A 789 5.11 9.63 7.05
N ILE A 790 6.24 10.25 6.98
CA ILE A 790 6.50 11.18 5.91
C ILE A 790 7.21 10.37 4.83
N LYS A 791 6.44 9.76 3.94
CA LYS A 791 7.02 9.34 2.67
C LYS A 791 7.46 10.61 1.97
N ILE A 792 8.75 10.91 2.06
CA ILE A 792 9.41 11.82 1.14
C ILE A 792 9.45 11.05 -0.16
N GLY A 793 8.33 11.00 -0.84
CA GLY A 793 8.18 10.26 -2.06
C GLY A 793 7.87 11.23 -3.17
N ALA A 794 8.85 11.47 -3.96
CA ALA A 794 8.59 11.53 -5.37
C ALA A 794 8.42 10.06 -5.82
N GLN A 795 7.26 9.46 -5.57
CA GLN A 795 6.85 8.26 -6.30
C GLN A 795 6.28 8.68 -7.62
#